data_04eea9737ee1449482e25f1eb6021652
#
_entry.id   04eea9737ee1449482e25f1eb6021652
#
_cell.length_a   1.000
_cell.length_b   1.000
_cell.length_c   1.000
_cell.angle_alpha   90.00
_cell.angle_beta   90.00
_cell.angle_gamma   90.00
#
_symmetry.space_group_name_H-M   'P 1'
#
loop_
_entity.id
_entity.type
_entity.pdbx_description
1 polymer ?
#
loop_
_entity_poly.entity_id
_entity_poly.type
_entity_poly.pdbx_seq_one_letter_code
_entity_poly.pdbx_strand_id
1 'polypeptide(L)'
;MNSIDNPRVYMRSLATRQSNLALSKYVQESIDICKAAGFDLIIVETSGIGQSDTEIVEHSDVSLYVMTSEYGAATQLEKIDMLDFADMIAINKFDKKGSLDALRDVKKQYKRNHNLWETPDDKLPIYGTIASQFNDTGTNLLYVRLMEKLVEKTNLTNLLPTNFKNIIGEKTLENYNPETATASYVIPPSRVRYLSEIAENAEKYDRFVAKQCDIARKMYQLNGVIAQLRADIGKTSVKVEVIATSQKTLTEVENSQTVKAIQYIQGEPDYLKELIERYNNLEKQLDADCKQQLQTWEATVKLYKADKYQFQVRDKIIEQDLYTISLAHNRIPKISLPKYQDWGDILQWIMTENTPGFYPYTAGVFPLKREGEDPARMFAGEGGPERTNKRFHYVSNGLPAKRLSTAFDSVTLYGENPDYRPDIYGKIGNSGVSIATVDDAKKLYSGFDLCNPNTSVSMTINGPAPMLLAFFMNAAIDQQCEMYIKENGLEAEVNSKIDKIYKKLGIPKPQYNKILPIGNDGLGLKLLGVSGDQVLPKEVYEKIKAKALSSVRGTVQADILKEDQAQNTCIFSTEFALRMMGDVQQYFITEKVRNFYSVSISGYHIAEAGANPISQLAFTLSNGFTFVEYYLSRGMNIDDFAPNFSFFFSNGMDPEYAVMGRVARRIWAKAIKYKYKGNERSQKLKYHIQTSGRSLHAQEIAFNDIRTTLQALYAIYDNCNSLHTNAYDEAITTPTEESVRRALAIQLIINNELGLARNENPIQGAFIIEELTDLVEEAVMKEFRSISERGGVLGAMERMYQRSKVQEESMYYEMQKHDGSLPLIGVNTFLDPKGSPTVIPQEVIRSTKEEKDFAISSLNAFHKRNESAAKIALANLQKVAIANGNLFESLMEAAKVCSLGQMSEALYEVGGQYRRNM
;
A
#
# COMPACT_ATOMS: atom_id res chain seq x y z
N MET A 1 -23.52 -13.35 10.19
CA MET A 1 -24.02 -12.37 11.19
C MET A 1 -24.31 -10.98 10.61
N ASN A 2 -23.94 -10.74 9.39
CA ASN A 2 -24.16 -9.42 8.75
C ASN A 2 -25.65 -9.04 8.58
N SER A 3 -26.56 -10.01 8.67
CA SER A 3 -28.00 -9.80 8.52
C SER A 3 -28.77 -9.76 9.85
N ILE A 4 -28.10 -9.67 10.99
CA ILE A 4 -28.76 -9.70 12.32
C ILE A 4 -29.73 -8.52 12.56
N ASP A 5 -29.48 -7.41 11.90
CA ASP A 5 -30.33 -6.22 12.00
C ASP A 5 -31.58 -6.30 11.08
N ASN A 6 -31.69 -7.33 10.28
CA ASN A 6 -32.88 -7.54 9.46
C ASN A 6 -34.03 -8.04 10.35
N PRO A 7 -35.21 -7.43 10.31
CA PRO A 7 -36.33 -7.79 11.17
C PRO A 7 -36.85 -9.25 10.96
N ARG A 8 -36.43 -9.91 9.86
CA ARG A 8 -36.74 -11.33 9.59
C ARG A 8 -35.67 -12.28 10.09
N VAL A 9 -34.62 -11.79 10.72
CA VAL A 9 -33.50 -12.62 11.24
C VAL A 9 -33.48 -12.52 12.75
N TYR A 10 -33.42 -13.68 13.43
CA TYR A 10 -33.25 -13.79 14.86
C TYR A 10 -32.06 -14.69 15.17
N MET A 11 -31.28 -14.36 16.18
CA MET A 11 -30.14 -15.15 16.63
C MET A 11 -30.13 -15.27 18.16
N ARG A 12 -29.91 -16.47 18.68
CA ARG A 12 -29.80 -16.76 20.10
C ARG A 12 -28.62 -17.68 20.36
N SER A 13 -27.74 -17.30 21.27
CA SER A 13 -26.71 -18.17 21.80
C SER A 13 -27.26 -18.91 23.03
N LEU A 14 -27.09 -20.23 23.05
CA LEU A 14 -27.47 -21.11 24.18
C LEU A 14 -26.21 -21.63 24.84
N ALA A 15 -26.09 -21.47 26.17
CA ALA A 15 -24.93 -21.94 26.91
C ALA A 15 -25.00 -23.45 27.16
N THR A 16 -23.94 -24.18 26.80
CA THR A 16 -23.70 -25.55 27.26
C THR A 16 -22.91 -25.48 28.58
N ARG A 17 -23.53 -25.81 29.69
CA ARG A 17 -22.89 -25.73 31.03
C ARG A 17 -22.08 -26.99 31.41
N GLN A 18 -22.05 -28.00 30.54
CA GLN A 18 -21.31 -29.25 30.74
C GLN A 18 -20.30 -29.40 29.61
N SER A 19 -19.09 -29.78 29.97
CA SER A 19 -17.94 -29.86 29.04
C SER A 19 -18.05 -30.95 27.96
N ASN A 20 -19.02 -31.83 28.04
CA ASN A 20 -19.16 -32.99 27.17
C ASN A 20 -20.41 -32.97 26.29
N LEU A 21 -21.20 -31.89 26.31
CA LEU A 21 -22.40 -31.77 25.47
C LEU A 21 -22.18 -30.68 24.39
N ALA A 22 -22.37 -31.04 23.15
CA ALA A 22 -22.31 -30.10 22.01
C ALA A 22 -23.52 -29.18 21.95
N LEU A 23 -24.67 -29.62 22.42
CA LEU A 23 -25.93 -28.92 22.41
C LEU A 23 -26.42 -28.57 23.80
N SER A 24 -27.13 -27.47 23.93
CA SER A 24 -27.86 -27.12 25.15
C SER A 24 -29.06 -28.03 25.31
N LYS A 25 -29.35 -28.47 26.54
CA LYS A 25 -30.57 -29.24 26.84
C LYS A 25 -31.87 -28.54 26.45
N TYR A 26 -31.84 -27.25 26.16
CA TYR A 26 -33.00 -26.46 25.74
C TYR A 26 -33.03 -26.18 24.22
N VAL A 27 -32.26 -26.93 23.45
CA VAL A 27 -32.20 -26.70 21.99
C VAL A 27 -33.54 -27.00 21.30
N GLN A 28 -34.18 -28.11 21.71
CA GLN A 28 -35.47 -28.53 21.14
C GLN A 28 -36.57 -27.51 21.42
N GLU A 29 -36.69 -27.04 22.64
CA GLU A 29 -37.69 -26.03 23.02
C GLU A 29 -37.42 -24.71 22.29
N SER A 30 -36.17 -24.37 22.04
CA SER A 30 -35.81 -23.18 21.29
C SER A 30 -36.20 -23.32 19.81
N ILE A 31 -36.00 -24.48 19.22
CA ILE A 31 -36.43 -24.79 17.83
C ILE A 31 -37.97 -24.68 17.72
N ASP A 32 -38.68 -25.24 18.71
CA ASP A 32 -40.15 -25.25 18.76
C ASP A 32 -40.74 -23.83 18.89
N ILE A 33 -40.06 -22.97 19.67
CA ILE A 33 -40.41 -21.54 19.77
C ILE A 33 -40.18 -20.83 18.42
N CYS A 34 -39.08 -21.08 17.75
CA CYS A 34 -38.79 -20.49 16.46
C CYS A 34 -39.81 -20.96 15.37
N LYS A 35 -40.19 -22.25 15.39
CA LYS A 35 -41.25 -22.79 14.53
C LYS A 35 -42.59 -22.11 14.82
N ALA A 36 -42.96 -21.98 16.10
CA ALA A 36 -44.20 -21.31 16.52
C ALA A 36 -44.21 -19.80 16.16
N ALA A 37 -43.04 -19.17 16.12
CA ALA A 37 -42.86 -17.78 15.67
C ALA A 37 -42.92 -17.61 14.15
N GLY A 38 -42.96 -18.69 13.37
CA GLY A 38 -43.12 -18.66 11.92
C GLY A 38 -41.84 -18.44 11.14
N PHE A 39 -40.67 -18.84 11.67
CA PHE A 39 -39.44 -18.83 10.90
C PHE A 39 -39.41 -19.96 9.87
N ASP A 40 -39.09 -19.63 8.62
CA ASP A 40 -39.05 -20.57 7.50
C ASP A 40 -37.82 -21.49 7.54
N LEU A 41 -36.69 -21.01 8.08
CA LEU A 41 -35.42 -21.74 8.20
C LEU A 41 -34.81 -21.52 9.56
N ILE A 42 -34.46 -22.63 10.22
CA ILE A 42 -33.79 -22.62 11.52
C ILE A 42 -32.42 -23.28 11.38
N ILE A 43 -31.34 -22.56 11.69
CA ILE A 43 -29.97 -23.07 11.66
C ILE A 43 -29.55 -23.34 13.11
N VAL A 44 -29.27 -24.60 13.41
CA VAL A 44 -28.71 -25.02 14.70
C VAL A 44 -27.21 -25.23 14.53
N GLU A 45 -26.42 -24.43 15.25
CA GLU A 45 -24.95 -24.50 15.22
C GLU A 45 -24.45 -25.12 16.53
N THR A 46 -23.59 -26.14 16.40
CA THR A 46 -22.90 -26.73 17.55
C THR A 46 -21.63 -25.97 17.87
N SER A 47 -21.22 -25.95 19.16
CA SER A 47 -19.85 -25.60 19.53
C SER A 47 -18.87 -26.58 18.87
N GLY A 48 -17.60 -26.16 18.60
CA GLY A 48 -16.59 -27.04 18.00
C GLY A 48 -16.53 -28.39 18.72
N ILE A 49 -16.95 -29.45 18.03
CA ILE A 49 -17.17 -30.76 18.61
C ILE A 49 -15.90 -31.62 18.52
N GLY A 50 -15.69 -32.46 19.53
CA GLY A 50 -14.85 -33.64 19.45
C GLY A 50 -15.35 -34.64 18.42
N GLN A 51 -14.64 -35.73 18.20
CA GLN A 51 -14.85 -36.69 17.10
C GLN A 51 -16.15 -37.50 17.19
N SER A 52 -16.92 -37.44 18.28
CA SER A 52 -18.00 -38.39 18.61
C SER A 52 -19.37 -37.81 18.97
N ASP A 53 -19.72 -36.61 18.50
CA ASP A 53 -20.97 -35.98 18.88
C ASP A 53 -21.93 -35.83 17.70
N THR A 54 -22.91 -36.75 17.61
CA THR A 54 -23.90 -36.83 16.52
C THR A 54 -25.28 -36.37 16.93
N GLU A 55 -25.44 -35.86 18.15
CA GLU A 55 -26.74 -35.47 18.73
C GLU A 55 -27.49 -34.41 17.86
N ILE A 56 -26.75 -33.56 17.13
CA ILE A 56 -27.33 -32.57 16.23
C ILE A 56 -28.23 -33.19 15.14
N VAL A 57 -27.96 -34.41 14.71
CA VAL A 57 -28.70 -35.10 13.65
C VAL A 57 -30.15 -35.39 14.09
N GLU A 58 -30.41 -35.59 15.37
CA GLU A 58 -31.76 -35.84 15.94
C GLU A 58 -32.62 -34.55 15.95
N HIS A 59 -31.99 -33.40 15.93
CA HIS A 59 -32.63 -32.07 16.02
C HIS A 59 -32.77 -31.33 14.68
N SER A 60 -32.31 -31.94 13.57
CA SER A 60 -32.25 -31.28 12.26
C SER A 60 -32.86 -32.14 11.14
N ASP A 61 -33.51 -31.49 10.17
CA ASP A 61 -34.01 -32.15 8.99
C ASP A 61 -32.87 -32.49 8.00
N VAL A 62 -31.83 -31.62 7.96
CA VAL A 62 -30.61 -31.81 7.16
C VAL A 62 -29.41 -31.47 7.99
N SER A 63 -28.41 -32.34 7.99
CA SER A 63 -27.16 -32.18 8.71
C SER A 63 -26.00 -31.83 7.76
N LEU A 64 -25.29 -30.73 8.08
CA LEU A 64 -24.09 -30.27 7.36
C LEU A 64 -22.89 -30.32 8.28
N TYR A 65 -21.93 -31.18 7.98
CA TYR A 65 -20.66 -31.24 8.68
C TYR A 65 -19.64 -30.32 8.01
N VAL A 66 -19.08 -29.36 8.77
CA VAL A 66 -18.05 -28.44 8.27
C VAL A 66 -16.72 -28.77 8.93
N MET A 67 -15.75 -29.12 8.11
CA MET A 67 -14.38 -29.45 8.54
C MET A 67 -13.34 -28.62 7.76
N THR A 68 -12.08 -28.69 8.20
CA THR A 68 -10.93 -28.13 7.45
C THR A 68 -9.99 -29.26 7.04
N SER A 69 -9.01 -28.96 6.20
CA SER A 69 -7.97 -29.93 5.79
C SER A 69 -7.02 -30.33 6.93
N GLU A 70 -7.13 -29.69 8.09
CA GLU A 70 -6.24 -29.88 9.26
C GLU A 70 -6.79 -30.92 10.26
N TYR A 71 -7.31 -32.05 9.79
CA TYR A 71 -7.84 -33.12 10.63
C TYR A 71 -6.79 -34.18 11.07
N GLY A 72 -5.53 -34.01 10.67
CA GLY A 72 -4.44 -34.93 10.97
C GLY A 72 -4.18 -35.98 9.89
N ALA A 73 -3.77 -37.20 10.27
CA ALA A 73 -3.54 -38.27 9.30
C ALA A 73 -4.85 -38.83 8.73
N ALA A 74 -4.82 -39.35 7.49
CA ALA A 74 -6.00 -39.95 6.83
C ALA A 74 -6.70 -41.05 7.68
N THR A 75 -5.95 -41.77 8.51
CA THR A 75 -6.49 -42.75 9.50
C THR A 75 -7.32 -42.13 10.60
N GLN A 76 -7.21 -40.84 10.86
CA GLN A 76 -8.05 -40.13 11.83
C GLN A 76 -9.48 -39.91 11.34
N LEU A 77 -9.69 -39.94 10.02
CA LEU A 77 -11.04 -39.84 9.44
C LEU A 77 -11.98 -40.96 9.91
N GLU A 78 -11.44 -42.17 10.24
CA GLU A 78 -12.22 -43.29 10.77
C GLU A 78 -12.82 -43.01 12.15
N LYS A 79 -12.34 -41.99 12.86
CA LYS A 79 -12.80 -41.57 14.20
C LYS A 79 -13.78 -40.42 14.16
N ILE A 80 -14.17 -39.95 13.00
CA ILE A 80 -15.09 -38.83 12.84
C ILE A 80 -16.48 -39.40 12.53
N ASP A 81 -17.27 -39.62 13.59
CA ASP A 81 -18.59 -40.20 13.50
C ASP A 81 -19.54 -39.40 12.57
N MET A 82 -19.35 -38.07 12.46
CA MET A 82 -20.16 -37.23 11.57
C MET A 82 -20.00 -37.57 10.08
N LEU A 83 -18.91 -38.25 9.67
CA LEU A 83 -18.77 -38.73 8.27
C LEU A 83 -19.75 -39.89 7.95
N ASP A 84 -20.33 -40.53 8.97
CA ASP A 84 -21.35 -41.60 8.84
C ASP A 84 -22.76 -41.03 8.81
N PHE A 85 -23.01 -39.90 9.46
CA PHE A 85 -24.35 -39.38 9.73
C PHE A 85 -24.70 -38.10 9.00
N ALA A 86 -23.68 -37.31 8.56
CA ALA A 86 -23.96 -36.04 7.90
C ALA A 86 -24.53 -36.23 6.47
N ASP A 87 -25.61 -35.53 6.17
CA ASP A 87 -26.18 -35.49 4.82
C ASP A 87 -25.22 -34.85 3.82
N MET A 88 -24.45 -33.86 4.28
CA MET A 88 -23.49 -33.11 3.46
C MET A 88 -22.24 -32.78 4.24
N ILE A 89 -21.12 -32.67 3.53
CA ILE A 89 -19.82 -32.33 4.09
C ILE A 89 -19.23 -31.14 3.35
N ALA A 90 -18.78 -30.14 4.09
CA ALA A 90 -18.01 -29.02 3.58
C ALA A 90 -16.57 -29.04 4.10
N ILE A 91 -15.60 -29.06 3.20
CA ILE A 91 -14.20 -28.86 3.56
C ILE A 91 -13.90 -27.39 3.36
N ASN A 92 -13.96 -26.62 4.45
CA ASN A 92 -13.73 -25.17 4.43
C ASN A 92 -12.25 -24.84 4.47
N LYS A 93 -11.91 -23.56 4.19
CA LYS A 93 -10.52 -23.12 3.97
C LYS A 93 -9.83 -23.95 2.89
N PHE A 94 -10.56 -24.20 1.82
CA PHE A 94 -10.11 -25.08 0.74
C PHE A 94 -8.90 -24.52 -0.04
N ASP A 95 -8.57 -23.25 0.18
CA ASP A 95 -7.36 -22.55 -0.27
C ASP A 95 -6.07 -23.02 0.42
N LYS A 96 -6.17 -23.80 1.50
CA LYS A 96 -5.00 -24.27 2.27
C LYS A 96 -4.28 -25.43 1.57
N LYS A 97 -2.97 -25.50 1.81
CA LYS A 97 -2.14 -26.63 1.35
C LYS A 97 -2.69 -27.96 1.89
N GLY A 98 -2.83 -28.94 1.02
CA GLY A 98 -3.35 -30.27 1.38
C GLY A 98 -4.87 -30.42 1.24
N SER A 99 -5.63 -29.37 0.87
CA SER A 99 -7.09 -29.45 0.75
C SER A 99 -7.56 -30.41 -0.34
N LEU A 100 -6.85 -30.53 -1.45
CA LEU A 100 -7.15 -31.51 -2.49
C LEU A 100 -6.92 -32.95 -2.04
N ASP A 101 -5.86 -33.18 -1.26
CA ASP A 101 -5.61 -34.48 -0.63
C ASP A 101 -6.69 -34.79 0.40
N ALA A 102 -7.07 -33.81 1.21
CA ALA A 102 -8.16 -33.93 2.17
C ALA A 102 -9.49 -34.28 1.47
N LEU A 103 -9.82 -33.59 0.36
CA LEU A 103 -11.03 -33.88 -0.42
C LEU A 103 -11.05 -35.32 -0.93
N ARG A 104 -9.91 -35.79 -1.46
CA ARG A 104 -9.77 -37.18 -1.93
C ARG A 104 -9.93 -38.18 -0.79
N ASP A 105 -9.30 -37.94 0.34
CA ASP A 105 -9.31 -38.85 1.48
C ASP A 105 -10.70 -38.88 2.14
N VAL A 106 -11.38 -37.75 2.31
CA VAL A 106 -12.75 -37.67 2.83
C VAL A 106 -13.74 -38.36 1.88
N LYS A 107 -13.63 -38.16 0.55
CA LYS A 107 -14.46 -38.88 -0.43
C LYS A 107 -14.28 -40.39 -0.37
N LYS A 108 -13.04 -40.84 -0.22
CA LYS A 108 -12.72 -42.27 -0.05
C LYS A 108 -13.33 -42.83 1.23
N GLN A 109 -13.21 -42.12 2.35
CA GLN A 109 -13.79 -42.55 3.62
C GLN A 109 -15.31 -42.56 3.58
N TYR A 110 -15.94 -41.53 3.03
CA TYR A 110 -17.38 -41.42 2.84
C TYR A 110 -17.95 -42.61 2.01
N LYS A 111 -17.31 -42.93 0.86
CA LYS A 111 -17.68 -44.10 0.07
C LYS A 111 -17.63 -45.39 0.87
N ARG A 112 -16.59 -45.56 1.68
CA ARG A 112 -16.41 -46.73 2.53
C ARG A 112 -17.54 -46.85 3.58
N ASN A 113 -17.84 -45.71 4.26
CA ASN A 113 -18.85 -45.70 5.32
C ASN A 113 -20.25 -45.95 4.79
N HIS A 114 -20.58 -45.41 3.63
CA HIS A 114 -21.90 -45.53 3.02
C HIS A 114 -22.05 -46.64 1.94
N ASN A 115 -21.00 -47.48 1.77
CA ASN A 115 -20.96 -48.56 0.75
C ASN A 115 -21.22 -48.08 -0.70
N LEU A 116 -20.76 -46.88 -1.05
CA LEU A 116 -20.98 -46.20 -2.33
C LEU A 116 -19.84 -46.42 -3.34
N TRP A 117 -19.30 -47.61 -3.46
CA TRP A 117 -18.07 -47.88 -4.21
C TRP A 117 -18.15 -47.53 -5.72
N GLU A 118 -19.33 -47.65 -6.29
CA GLU A 118 -19.58 -47.40 -7.72
C GLU A 118 -20.02 -45.96 -8.03
N THR A 119 -20.26 -45.15 -6.99
CA THR A 119 -20.74 -43.77 -7.15
C THR A 119 -19.55 -42.88 -7.63
N PRO A 120 -19.70 -42.12 -8.73
CA PRO A 120 -18.74 -41.16 -9.20
C PRO A 120 -18.42 -40.08 -8.13
N ASP A 121 -17.18 -39.65 -8.06
CA ASP A 121 -16.71 -38.71 -7.04
C ASP A 121 -17.38 -37.33 -7.09
N ASP A 122 -17.86 -36.91 -8.25
CA ASP A 122 -18.59 -35.67 -8.49
C ASP A 122 -20.05 -35.69 -7.99
N LYS A 123 -20.59 -36.88 -7.73
CA LYS A 123 -21.94 -37.08 -7.18
C LYS A 123 -22.00 -37.21 -5.67
N LEU A 124 -20.85 -37.24 -5.00
CA LEU A 124 -20.80 -37.30 -3.55
C LEU A 124 -21.13 -35.93 -2.94
N PRO A 125 -21.86 -35.87 -1.79
CA PRO A 125 -22.26 -34.63 -1.15
C PRO A 125 -21.11 -33.99 -0.36
N ILE A 126 -19.94 -33.84 -0.97
CA ILE A 126 -18.71 -33.33 -0.36
C ILE A 126 -18.17 -32.18 -1.17
N TYR A 127 -18.08 -31.01 -0.58
CA TYR A 127 -17.76 -29.75 -1.26
C TYR A 127 -16.57 -29.06 -0.62
N GLY A 128 -15.62 -28.61 -1.45
CA GLY A 128 -14.56 -27.69 -1.01
C GLY A 128 -15.10 -26.26 -1.01
N THR A 129 -14.93 -25.51 0.08
CA THR A 129 -15.44 -24.16 0.25
C THR A 129 -14.40 -23.22 0.78
N ILE A 130 -14.47 -21.94 0.38
CA ILE A 130 -13.64 -20.85 0.89
C ILE A 130 -14.57 -19.76 1.41
N ALA A 131 -15.11 -19.97 2.63
CA ALA A 131 -16.15 -19.08 3.19
C ALA A 131 -15.65 -17.63 3.42
N SER A 132 -14.34 -17.41 3.52
CA SER A 132 -13.74 -16.06 3.59
C SER A 132 -13.73 -15.35 2.26
N GLN A 133 -13.91 -16.06 1.16
CA GLN A 133 -13.84 -15.50 -0.18
C GLN A 133 -15.21 -15.08 -0.71
N PHE A 134 -15.31 -13.83 -1.16
CA PHE A 134 -16.51 -13.35 -1.80
C PHE A 134 -16.79 -14.13 -3.09
N ASN A 135 -18.06 -14.56 -3.24
CA ASN A 135 -18.57 -15.29 -4.42
C ASN A 135 -17.78 -16.58 -4.75
N ASP A 136 -17.29 -17.30 -3.72
CA ASP A 136 -16.65 -18.58 -3.90
C ASP A 136 -17.60 -19.59 -4.54
N THR A 137 -17.18 -20.19 -5.66
CA THR A 137 -18.00 -21.12 -6.43
C THR A 137 -18.35 -22.37 -5.62
N GLY A 138 -17.43 -22.85 -4.77
CA GLY A 138 -17.67 -24.02 -3.91
C GLY A 138 -18.73 -23.75 -2.85
N THR A 139 -18.67 -22.58 -2.20
CA THR A 139 -19.67 -22.13 -1.24
C THR A 139 -21.03 -21.91 -1.90
N ASN A 140 -21.05 -21.31 -3.08
CA ASN A 140 -22.28 -21.13 -3.86
C ASN A 140 -22.91 -22.48 -4.25
N LEU A 141 -22.10 -23.45 -4.68
CA LEU A 141 -22.57 -24.80 -5.00
C LEU A 141 -23.11 -25.51 -3.74
N LEU A 142 -22.37 -25.43 -2.63
CA LEU A 142 -22.83 -25.98 -1.37
C LEU A 142 -24.21 -25.42 -0.97
N TYR A 143 -24.38 -24.08 -1.05
CA TYR A 143 -25.67 -23.44 -0.76
C TYR A 143 -26.80 -23.98 -1.64
N VAL A 144 -26.58 -24.06 -2.94
CA VAL A 144 -27.59 -24.57 -3.88
C VAL A 144 -27.98 -26.03 -3.54
N ARG A 145 -26.98 -26.88 -3.33
CA ARG A 145 -27.20 -28.30 -3.01
C ARG A 145 -27.85 -28.50 -1.65
N LEU A 146 -27.52 -27.66 -0.66
CA LEU A 146 -28.14 -27.66 0.64
C LEU A 146 -29.64 -27.32 0.55
N MET A 147 -29.99 -26.28 -0.20
CA MET A 147 -31.36 -25.88 -0.40
C MET A 147 -32.16 -26.95 -1.18
N GLU A 148 -31.56 -27.57 -2.20
CA GLU A 148 -32.16 -28.69 -2.92
C GLU A 148 -32.41 -29.90 -2.01
N LYS A 149 -31.45 -30.20 -1.12
CA LYS A 149 -31.57 -31.29 -0.12
C LYS A 149 -32.66 -31.02 0.91
N LEU A 150 -32.79 -29.77 1.37
CA LEU A 150 -33.87 -29.35 2.26
C LEU A 150 -35.26 -29.54 1.57
N VAL A 151 -35.36 -29.11 0.32
CA VAL A 151 -36.60 -29.30 -0.46
C VAL A 151 -36.93 -30.78 -0.63
N GLU A 152 -35.94 -31.62 -0.92
CA GLU A 152 -36.11 -33.10 -1.04
C GLU A 152 -36.68 -33.70 0.23
N LYS A 153 -36.19 -33.30 1.42
CA LYS A 153 -36.60 -33.85 2.70
C LYS A 153 -37.90 -33.25 3.23
N THR A 154 -38.18 -31.97 2.97
CA THR A 154 -39.31 -31.25 3.58
C THR A 154 -40.46 -31.01 2.62
N ASN A 155 -40.28 -31.20 1.30
CA ASN A 155 -41.22 -30.86 0.24
C ASN A 155 -41.58 -29.35 0.16
N LEU A 156 -40.78 -28.45 0.78
CA LEU A 156 -41.01 -27.00 0.78
C LEU A 156 -40.36 -26.36 -0.48
N THR A 157 -41.07 -26.35 -1.58
CA THR A 157 -40.56 -25.86 -2.89
C THR A 157 -40.24 -24.37 -2.93
N ASN A 158 -40.79 -23.58 -2.00
CA ASN A 158 -40.47 -22.16 -1.86
C ASN A 158 -38.98 -21.92 -1.42
N LEU A 159 -38.30 -22.93 -0.93
CA LEU A 159 -36.88 -22.88 -0.57
C LEU A 159 -35.94 -23.08 -1.78
N LEU A 160 -36.46 -23.40 -2.96
CA LEU A 160 -35.61 -23.58 -4.16
C LEU A 160 -34.88 -22.29 -4.54
N PRO A 161 -33.54 -22.34 -4.72
CA PRO A 161 -32.74 -21.15 -4.95
C PRO A 161 -32.74 -20.72 -6.43
N THR A 162 -33.92 -20.64 -7.06
CA THR A 162 -34.06 -20.39 -8.48
C THR A 162 -33.46 -19.04 -8.92
N ASN A 163 -33.78 -17.98 -8.17
CA ASN A 163 -33.22 -16.66 -8.44
C ASN A 163 -31.69 -16.63 -8.29
N PHE A 164 -31.14 -17.28 -7.26
CA PHE A 164 -29.73 -17.37 -7.03
C PHE A 164 -29.00 -18.14 -8.13
N LYS A 165 -29.54 -19.25 -8.60
CA LYS A 165 -29.00 -19.99 -9.75
C LYS A 165 -28.97 -19.14 -11.02
N ASN A 166 -29.96 -18.32 -11.25
CA ASN A 166 -30.00 -17.40 -12.40
C ASN A 166 -28.94 -16.32 -12.33
N ILE A 167 -28.64 -15.79 -11.12
CA ILE A 167 -27.64 -14.76 -10.89
C ILE A 167 -26.21 -15.31 -11.07
N ILE A 168 -25.89 -16.44 -10.48
CA ILE A 168 -24.55 -17.06 -10.52
C ILE A 168 -24.27 -17.74 -11.87
N GLY A 169 -25.33 -18.19 -12.57
CA GLY A 169 -25.24 -18.94 -13.82
C GLY A 169 -25.14 -20.45 -13.57
N GLU A 170 -26.15 -21.17 -14.02
CA GLU A 170 -26.27 -22.62 -13.82
C GLU A 170 -25.07 -23.40 -14.36
N LYS A 171 -24.55 -22.99 -15.52
CA LYS A 171 -23.36 -23.59 -16.14
C LYS A 171 -22.08 -23.40 -15.28
N THR A 172 -21.98 -22.33 -14.53
CA THR A 172 -20.83 -22.08 -13.63
C THR A 172 -20.86 -23.05 -12.46
N LEU A 173 -22.03 -23.36 -11.94
CA LEU A 173 -22.21 -24.31 -10.84
C LEU A 173 -22.02 -25.77 -11.30
N GLU A 174 -22.54 -26.11 -12.47
CA GLU A 174 -22.44 -27.47 -13.05
C GLU A 174 -21.00 -27.83 -13.45
N ASN A 175 -20.21 -26.86 -13.90
CA ASN A 175 -18.81 -27.04 -14.28
C ASN A 175 -17.84 -26.85 -13.12
N TYR A 176 -18.29 -26.80 -11.87
CA TYR A 176 -17.42 -26.70 -10.73
C TYR A 176 -16.46 -27.88 -10.66
N ASN A 177 -15.18 -27.60 -10.80
CA ASN A 177 -14.11 -28.56 -10.56
C ASN A 177 -13.24 -28.04 -9.43
N PRO A 178 -13.14 -28.74 -8.29
CA PRO A 178 -12.31 -28.31 -7.15
C PRO A 178 -10.85 -28.11 -7.52
N GLU A 179 -10.32 -28.84 -8.50
CA GLU A 179 -8.94 -28.71 -8.97
C GLU A 179 -8.71 -27.41 -9.76
N THR A 180 -9.72 -26.93 -10.47
CA THR A 180 -9.65 -25.68 -11.23
C THR A 180 -10.22 -24.49 -10.45
N ALA A 181 -11.09 -24.72 -9.48
CA ALA A 181 -11.60 -23.70 -8.57
C ALA A 181 -10.52 -23.10 -7.67
N THR A 182 -9.38 -23.79 -7.53
CA THR A 182 -8.15 -23.22 -6.95
C THR A 182 -7.59 -22.03 -7.73
N ALA A 183 -8.16 -21.68 -8.88
CA ALA A 183 -7.81 -20.45 -9.63
C ALA A 183 -8.26 -19.15 -8.95
N SER A 184 -8.99 -19.21 -7.84
CA SER A 184 -9.43 -18.03 -7.08
C SER A 184 -8.59 -17.72 -5.85
N TYR A 185 -7.42 -18.33 -5.69
CA TYR A 185 -6.46 -17.92 -4.66
C TYR A 185 -6.04 -16.47 -4.85
N VAL A 186 -6.06 -15.69 -3.79
CA VAL A 186 -5.46 -14.34 -3.78
C VAL A 186 -4.00 -14.43 -4.22
N ILE A 187 -3.25 -15.39 -3.63
CA ILE A 187 -1.90 -15.75 -4.08
C ILE A 187 -1.88 -17.27 -4.32
N PRO A 188 -1.56 -17.72 -5.55
CA PRO A 188 -1.49 -19.15 -5.86
C PRO A 188 -0.54 -19.89 -4.92
N PRO A 189 -0.84 -21.12 -4.49
CA PRO A 189 0.00 -21.90 -3.56
C PRO A 189 1.44 -22.07 -4.01
N SER A 190 1.68 -22.16 -5.32
CA SER A 190 3.03 -22.22 -5.90
C SER A 190 3.85 -20.95 -5.69
N ARG A 191 3.22 -19.84 -5.34
CA ARG A 191 3.85 -18.52 -5.17
C ARG A 191 3.92 -18.04 -3.71
N VAL A 192 3.43 -18.81 -2.75
CA VAL A 192 3.37 -18.42 -1.31
C VAL A 192 4.75 -18.20 -0.70
N ARG A 193 5.81 -18.83 -1.24
CA ARG A 193 7.19 -18.70 -0.73
C ARG A 193 7.93 -17.44 -1.18
N TYR A 194 7.24 -16.49 -1.80
CA TYR A 194 7.84 -15.29 -2.43
C TYR A 194 8.82 -14.52 -1.54
N LEU A 195 8.55 -14.40 -0.24
CA LEU A 195 9.43 -13.70 0.70
C LEU A 195 10.74 -14.47 0.97
N SER A 196 10.67 -15.80 1.15
CA SER A 196 11.88 -16.63 1.25
C SER A 196 12.72 -16.58 -0.03
N GLU A 197 12.07 -16.59 -1.19
CA GLU A 197 12.77 -16.48 -2.49
C GLU A 197 13.45 -15.11 -2.66
N ILE A 198 12.85 -14.02 -2.15
CA ILE A 198 13.47 -12.69 -2.12
C ILE A 198 14.71 -12.72 -1.24
N ALA A 199 14.63 -13.29 -0.03
CA ALA A 199 15.76 -13.42 0.88
C ALA A 199 16.88 -14.27 0.26
N GLU A 200 16.54 -15.40 -0.35
CA GLU A 200 17.51 -16.27 -1.05
C GLU A 200 18.20 -15.56 -2.23
N ASN A 201 17.47 -14.73 -2.98
CA ASN A 201 18.03 -13.95 -4.09
C ASN A 201 18.94 -12.81 -3.59
N ALA A 202 18.60 -12.16 -2.47
CA ALA A 202 19.45 -11.16 -1.84
C ALA A 202 20.78 -11.78 -1.42
N GLU A 203 20.77 -12.92 -0.72
CA GLU A 203 21.98 -13.65 -0.33
C GLU A 203 22.82 -14.14 -1.52
N LYS A 204 22.18 -14.58 -2.60
CA LYS A 204 22.88 -14.95 -3.83
C LYS A 204 23.59 -13.75 -4.45
N TYR A 205 22.94 -12.59 -4.43
CA TYR A 205 23.53 -11.35 -4.92
C TYR A 205 24.72 -10.94 -4.06
N ASP A 206 24.59 -10.94 -2.73
CA ASP A 206 25.66 -10.53 -1.82
C ASP A 206 26.89 -11.46 -1.93
N ARG A 207 26.67 -12.78 -2.07
CA ARG A 207 27.75 -13.73 -2.36
C ARG A 207 28.39 -13.49 -3.73
N PHE A 208 27.58 -13.14 -4.73
CA PHE A 208 28.12 -12.77 -6.04
C PHE A 208 28.97 -11.51 -5.96
N VAL A 209 28.51 -10.46 -5.28
CA VAL A 209 29.28 -9.22 -5.06
C VAL A 209 30.60 -9.53 -4.37
N ALA A 210 30.57 -10.23 -3.24
CA ALA A 210 31.79 -10.58 -2.49
C ALA A 210 32.80 -11.33 -3.37
N LYS A 211 32.35 -12.29 -4.18
CA LYS A 211 33.21 -13.04 -5.09
C LYS A 211 33.82 -12.14 -6.18
N GLN A 212 33.02 -11.28 -6.80
CA GLN A 212 33.49 -10.39 -7.86
C GLN A 212 34.48 -9.34 -7.34
N CYS A 213 34.22 -8.82 -6.14
CA CYS A 213 35.11 -7.87 -5.46
C CYS A 213 36.46 -8.52 -5.11
N ASP A 214 36.47 -9.78 -4.65
CA ASP A 214 37.71 -10.51 -4.38
C ASP A 214 38.54 -10.73 -5.66
N ILE A 215 37.89 -11.09 -6.77
CA ILE A 215 38.54 -11.21 -8.09
C ILE A 215 39.12 -9.86 -8.52
N ALA A 216 38.35 -8.78 -8.44
CA ALA A 216 38.79 -7.45 -8.84
C ALA A 216 39.96 -6.95 -7.99
N ARG A 217 39.94 -7.21 -6.67
CA ARG A 217 41.06 -6.88 -5.74
C ARG A 217 42.34 -7.63 -6.09
N LYS A 218 42.27 -8.94 -6.33
CA LYS A 218 43.43 -9.74 -6.77
C LYS A 218 43.99 -9.26 -8.11
N MET A 219 43.11 -8.87 -9.03
CA MET A 219 43.52 -8.28 -10.31
C MET A 219 44.26 -6.95 -10.12
N TYR A 220 43.74 -6.08 -9.25
CA TYR A 220 44.40 -4.80 -8.91
C TYR A 220 45.80 -5.02 -8.33
N GLN A 221 45.94 -5.95 -7.38
CA GLN A 221 47.21 -6.29 -6.74
C GLN A 221 48.23 -6.83 -7.79
N LEU A 222 47.81 -7.77 -8.62
CA LEU A 222 48.67 -8.32 -9.69
C LEU A 222 49.05 -7.24 -10.71
N ASN A 223 48.13 -6.39 -11.10
CA ASN A 223 48.41 -5.28 -12.01
C ASN A 223 49.45 -4.33 -11.46
N GLY A 224 49.37 -4.01 -10.16
CA GLY A 224 50.37 -3.18 -9.48
C GLY A 224 51.77 -3.83 -9.47
N VAL A 225 51.82 -5.13 -9.13
CA VAL A 225 53.11 -5.87 -9.11
C VAL A 225 53.71 -5.95 -10.54
N ILE A 226 52.91 -6.28 -11.53
CA ILE A 226 53.35 -6.35 -12.94
C ILE A 226 53.90 -5.01 -13.42
N ALA A 227 53.18 -3.89 -13.07
CA ALA A 227 53.60 -2.56 -13.43
C ALA A 227 54.93 -2.16 -12.79
N GLN A 228 55.14 -2.46 -11.48
CA GLN A 228 56.40 -2.21 -10.78
C GLN A 228 57.55 -3.01 -11.38
N LEU A 229 57.41 -4.31 -11.60
CA LEU A 229 58.42 -5.15 -12.18
C LEU A 229 58.82 -4.75 -13.61
N ARG A 230 57.82 -4.30 -14.39
CA ARG A 230 58.07 -3.73 -15.74
C ARG A 230 58.88 -2.45 -15.67
N ALA A 231 58.58 -1.59 -14.69
CA ALA A 231 59.34 -0.37 -14.46
C ALA A 231 60.80 -0.66 -14.10
N ASP A 232 61.05 -1.60 -13.20
CA ASP A 232 62.40 -2.00 -12.76
C ASP A 232 63.25 -2.57 -13.88
N ILE A 233 62.61 -3.23 -14.89
CA ILE A 233 63.30 -3.78 -16.06
C ILE A 233 63.59 -2.69 -17.12
N GLY A 234 63.21 -1.45 -16.86
CA GLY A 234 63.40 -0.34 -17.81
C GLY A 234 62.59 -0.44 -19.10
N LYS A 235 61.60 -1.34 -19.17
CA LYS A 235 60.66 -1.49 -20.29
C LYS A 235 59.38 -0.67 -20.07
N THR A 236 59.56 0.59 -19.66
CA THR A 236 58.40 1.49 -19.51
C THR A 236 58.14 2.18 -20.87
N SER A 237 57.25 1.70 -21.62
CA SER A 237 56.58 2.48 -22.64
C SER A 237 55.20 1.92 -22.98
N VAL A 238 54.25 2.23 -22.13
CA VAL A 238 52.90 2.49 -22.64
C VAL A 238 52.55 3.88 -22.12
N LYS A 239 52.75 4.90 -22.94
CA LYS A 239 52.14 6.21 -22.73
C LYS A 239 50.63 5.99 -22.75
N VAL A 240 50.02 6.17 -21.61
CA VAL A 240 48.54 6.33 -21.54
C VAL A 240 48.25 7.70 -22.13
N GLU A 241 47.96 7.77 -23.41
CA GLU A 241 47.34 8.95 -24.01
C GLU A 241 45.91 9.04 -23.45
N VAL A 242 45.76 9.91 -22.47
CA VAL A 242 44.43 10.38 -22.06
C VAL A 242 43.92 11.28 -23.18
N ILE A 243 43.16 10.71 -24.09
CA ILE A 243 42.41 11.52 -25.07
C ILE A 243 41.25 12.18 -24.30
N ALA A 244 41.43 13.48 -24.05
CA ALA A 244 40.34 14.33 -23.62
C ALA A 244 39.35 14.52 -24.78
N THR A 245 38.29 13.79 -24.77
CA THR A 245 37.15 14.01 -25.68
C THR A 245 36.02 14.72 -24.98
N SER A 246 35.59 15.80 -25.60
CA SER A 246 34.46 16.63 -25.28
C SER A 246 33.14 15.85 -25.09
N GLN A 247 32.41 16.28 -24.10
CA GLN A 247 30.95 16.12 -23.92
C GLN A 247 30.24 15.05 -24.75
N LYS A 248 30.16 13.83 -24.19
CA LYS A 248 29.23 12.79 -24.66
C LYS A 248 28.54 12.17 -23.46
N THR A 249 27.28 11.75 -23.63
CA THR A 249 26.47 11.05 -22.62
C THR A 249 27.13 9.77 -22.11
N LEU A 250 26.80 9.33 -20.88
CA LEU A 250 27.35 8.12 -20.24
C LEU A 250 27.37 6.83 -21.10
N THR A 251 26.60 6.78 -22.15
CA THR A 251 26.54 5.67 -23.13
C THR A 251 27.64 5.69 -24.20
N GLU A 252 28.41 6.78 -24.31
CA GLU A 252 29.42 6.97 -25.35
C GLU A 252 30.84 7.17 -24.81
N VAL A 253 31.10 6.86 -23.56
CA VAL A 253 32.45 6.97 -22.98
C VAL A 253 33.30 5.83 -23.49
N GLU A 254 34.33 6.18 -24.25
CA GLU A 254 35.35 5.23 -24.71
C GLU A 254 35.96 4.49 -23.52
N ASN A 255 36.03 3.17 -23.61
CA ASN A 255 36.53 2.27 -22.58
C ASN A 255 37.89 2.70 -22.06
N SER A 256 38.01 3.06 -20.80
CA SER A 256 39.28 3.27 -20.15
C SER A 256 40.11 1.97 -20.19
N GLN A 257 41.42 2.05 -20.21
CA GLN A 257 42.31 0.89 -20.32
C GLN A 257 42.43 0.10 -18.99
N THR A 258 41.64 0.42 -17.98
CA THR A 258 41.82 0.05 -16.58
C THR A 258 41.68 -1.44 -16.31
N VAL A 259 40.81 -2.17 -17.00
CA VAL A 259 40.61 -3.63 -16.82
C VAL A 259 40.58 -4.32 -18.17
N LYS A 260 41.71 -4.63 -18.71
CA LYS A 260 41.90 -5.39 -19.99
C LYS A 260 42.91 -6.48 -19.79
N ALA A 261 42.84 -7.53 -20.61
CA ALA A 261 43.88 -8.54 -20.68
C ALA A 261 45.24 -7.90 -20.89
N ILE A 262 46.22 -8.31 -20.12
CA ILE A 262 47.61 -7.82 -20.22
C ILE A 262 48.35 -8.70 -21.23
N GLN A 263 49.01 -8.08 -22.20
CA GLN A 263 49.84 -8.78 -23.17
C GLN A 263 51.24 -8.99 -22.63
N TYR A 264 51.76 -10.21 -22.78
CA TYR A 264 53.14 -10.53 -22.54
C TYR A 264 54.01 -9.96 -23.66
N ILE A 265 55.08 -9.28 -23.29
CA ILE A 265 56.07 -8.72 -24.25
C ILE A 265 57.20 -9.70 -24.43
N GLN A 266 57.52 -10.08 -25.66
CA GLN A 266 58.62 -11.02 -25.95
C GLN A 266 59.94 -10.50 -25.37
N GLY A 267 60.61 -11.39 -24.57
CA GLY A 267 61.83 -11.08 -23.86
C GLY A 267 61.63 -10.58 -22.43
N GLU A 268 60.42 -10.53 -21.93
CA GLU A 268 60.15 -10.37 -20.47
C GLU A 268 60.54 -11.63 -19.73
N PRO A 269 60.97 -11.57 -18.43
CA PRO A 269 61.23 -12.75 -17.64
C PRO A 269 60.03 -13.69 -17.46
N ASP A 270 60.30 -15.02 -17.31
CA ASP A 270 59.24 -16.04 -17.22
C ASP A 270 58.29 -15.83 -16.00
N TYR A 271 58.79 -15.26 -14.90
CA TYR A 271 57.92 -14.95 -13.74
C TYR A 271 56.85 -13.89 -14.07
N LEU A 272 57.16 -12.93 -14.99
CA LEU A 272 56.16 -12.00 -15.46
C LEU A 272 55.11 -12.66 -16.31
N LYS A 273 55.51 -13.61 -17.12
CA LYS A 273 54.57 -14.40 -17.92
C LYS A 273 53.58 -15.13 -17.04
N GLU A 274 54.04 -15.75 -15.98
CA GLU A 274 53.17 -16.45 -15.03
C GLU A 274 52.21 -15.51 -14.33
N LEU A 275 52.65 -14.32 -13.87
CA LEU A 275 51.82 -13.31 -13.25
C LEU A 275 50.77 -12.76 -14.25
N ILE A 276 51.10 -12.54 -15.50
CA ILE A 276 50.21 -12.11 -16.56
C ILE A 276 49.17 -13.18 -16.87
N GLU A 277 49.54 -14.44 -16.92
CA GLU A 277 48.63 -15.56 -17.09
C GLU A 277 47.60 -15.65 -15.93
N ARG A 278 48.07 -15.51 -14.70
CA ARG A 278 47.19 -15.44 -13.52
C ARG A 278 46.19 -14.26 -13.59
N TYR A 279 46.68 -13.07 -13.92
CA TYR A 279 45.82 -11.89 -14.10
C TYR A 279 44.78 -12.15 -15.20
N ASN A 280 45.16 -12.65 -16.36
CA ASN A 280 44.25 -12.88 -17.47
C ASN A 280 43.22 -14.00 -17.16
N ASN A 281 43.60 -14.99 -16.33
CA ASN A 281 42.64 -15.98 -15.84
C ASN A 281 41.60 -15.40 -14.86
N LEU A 282 41.98 -14.44 -14.03
CA LEU A 282 41.04 -13.70 -13.15
C LEU A 282 40.13 -12.78 -13.99
N GLU A 283 40.69 -12.13 -14.98
CA GLU A 283 39.94 -11.25 -15.91
C GLU A 283 38.80 -11.99 -16.62
N LYS A 284 39.03 -13.24 -17.02
CA LYS A 284 37.98 -14.10 -17.61
C LYS A 284 36.89 -14.51 -16.60
N GLN A 285 37.18 -14.51 -15.30
CA GLN A 285 36.23 -14.85 -14.25
C GLN A 285 35.45 -13.62 -13.76
N LEU A 286 35.94 -12.42 -14.07
CA LEU A 286 35.24 -11.18 -13.74
C LEU A 286 34.02 -11.03 -14.66
N ASP A 287 32.84 -10.80 -14.04
CA ASP A 287 31.60 -10.60 -14.75
C ASP A 287 31.69 -9.40 -15.71
N ALA A 288 31.01 -9.48 -16.85
CA ALA A 288 31.09 -8.45 -17.89
C ALA A 288 30.57 -7.08 -17.43
N ASP A 289 29.48 -7.05 -16.65
CA ASP A 289 28.92 -5.81 -16.11
C ASP A 289 29.85 -5.22 -15.04
N CYS A 290 30.43 -6.06 -14.17
CA CYS A 290 31.43 -5.65 -13.17
C CYS A 290 32.68 -5.05 -13.84
N LYS A 291 33.13 -5.67 -14.93
CA LYS A 291 34.25 -5.18 -15.73
C LYS A 291 33.95 -3.81 -16.35
N GLN A 292 32.77 -3.64 -16.93
CA GLN A 292 32.33 -2.39 -17.52
C GLN A 292 32.27 -1.26 -16.47
N GLN A 293 31.72 -1.56 -15.29
CA GLN A 293 31.63 -0.58 -14.20
C GLN A 293 33.01 -0.09 -13.74
N LEU A 294 33.98 -0.98 -13.60
CA LEU A 294 35.35 -0.61 -13.29
C LEU A 294 36.00 0.22 -14.41
N GLN A 295 35.77 -0.11 -15.65
CA GLN A 295 36.29 0.63 -16.82
C GLN A 295 35.71 2.04 -16.91
N THR A 296 34.46 2.25 -16.48
CA THR A 296 33.78 3.55 -16.51
C THR A 296 34.01 4.39 -15.27
N TRP A 297 34.62 3.84 -14.22
CA TRP A 297 34.76 4.52 -12.91
C TRP A 297 35.47 5.87 -13.00
N GLU A 298 36.58 5.95 -13.68
CA GLU A 298 37.32 7.23 -13.83
C GLU A 298 36.49 8.30 -14.56
N ALA A 299 35.71 7.88 -15.56
CA ALA A 299 34.81 8.77 -16.26
C ALA A 299 33.69 9.27 -15.34
N THR A 300 33.13 8.39 -14.50
CA THR A 300 32.16 8.73 -13.47
C THR A 300 32.74 9.76 -12.48
N VAL A 301 33.96 9.54 -11.99
CA VAL A 301 34.63 10.50 -11.10
C VAL A 301 34.85 11.87 -11.77
N LYS A 302 35.23 11.89 -13.05
CA LYS A 302 35.38 13.15 -13.80
C LYS A 302 34.05 13.86 -13.98
N LEU A 303 32.98 13.13 -14.27
CA LEU A 303 31.62 13.66 -14.44
C LEU A 303 31.16 14.40 -13.17
N TYR A 304 31.28 13.79 -12.01
CA TYR A 304 30.85 14.41 -10.76
C TYR A 304 31.82 15.48 -10.22
N LYS A 305 33.00 15.61 -10.77
CA LYS A 305 33.94 16.73 -10.54
C LYS A 305 33.77 17.89 -11.54
N ALA A 306 32.92 17.75 -12.55
CA ALA A 306 32.58 18.83 -13.47
C ALA A 306 31.72 19.90 -12.78
N ASP A 307 31.59 21.08 -13.40
CA ASP A 307 30.77 22.15 -12.85
C ASP A 307 29.28 21.83 -12.91
N LYS A 308 28.86 21.17 -13.99
CA LYS A 308 27.46 20.92 -14.30
C LYS A 308 27.22 19.47 -14.70
N TYR A 309 26.06 18.97 -14.32
CA TYR A 309 25.52 17.69 -14.74
C TYR A 309 24.41 17.91 -15.76
N GLN A 310 24.49 17.25 -16.90
CA GLN A 310 23.49 17.32 -17.97
C GLN A 310 22.80 15.96 -18.08
N PHE A 311 21.47 15.98 -18.09
CA PHE A 311 20.68 14.78 -18.33
C PHE A 311 19.45 15.09 -19.16
N GLN A 312 19.03 14.12 -19.95
CA GLN A 312 17.89 14.27 -20.84
C GLN A 312 16.60 13.79 -20.15
N VAL A 313 15.58 14.66 -20.15
CA VAL A 313 14.22 14.30 -19.71
C VAL A 313 13.27 14.54 -20.87
N ARG A 314 12.82 13.44 -21.49
CA ARG A 314 12.07 13.48 -22.77
C ARG A 314 12.87 14.23 -23.84
N ASP A 315 12.32 15.33 -24.37
CA ASP A 315 12.97 16.14 -25.42
C ASP A 315 13.78 17.32 -24.90
N LYS A 316 13.93 17.46 -23.57
CA LYS A 316 14.65 18.56 -22.93
C LYS A 316 15.91 18.07 -22.24
N ILE A 317 17.01 18.74 -22.52
CA ILE A 317 18.26 18.60 -21.75
C ILE A 317 18.10 19.49 -20.51
N ILE A 318 18.24 18.91 -19.34
CA ILE A 318 18.27 19.61 -18.05
C ILE A 318 19.71 19.68 -17.62
N GLU A 319 20.12 20.89 -17.24
CA GLU A 319 21.45 21.18 -16.75
C GLU A 319 21.35 21.64 -15.31
N GLN A 320 22.15 21.06 -14.41
CA GLN A 320 22.18 21.39 -12.98
C GLN A 320 23.62 21.55 -12.51
N ASP A 321 23.84 22.54 -11.63
CA ASP A 321 25.15 22.73 -10.99
C ASP A 321 25.44 21.58 -10.02
N LEU A 322 26.69 21.06 -10.07
CA LEU A 322 27.17 19.99 -9.19
C LEU A 322 27.79 20.49 -7.88
N TYR A 323 27.83 21.80 -7.68
CA TYR A 323 28.40 22.46 -6.52
C TYR A 323 27.47 23.53 -5.97
N THR A 324 27.62 23.79 -4.68
CA THR A 324 27.10 24.98 -4.00
C THR A 324 28.29 25.78 -3.43
N ILE A 325 28.17 27.09 -3.37
CA ILE A 325 29.18 27.94 -2.73
C ILE A 325 28.73 28.27 -1.32
N SER A 326 29.54 27.94 -0.32
CA SER A 326 29.26 28.28 1.06
C SER A 326 29.54 29.76 1.35
N LEU A 327 29.06 30.28 2.51
CA LEU A 327 29.37 31.64 2.96
C LEU A 327 30.87 31.85 3.16
N ALA A 328 31.63 30.78 3.42
CA ALA A 328 33.11 30.82 3.52
C ALA A 328 33.78 30.70 2.14
N HIS A 329 33.01 30.83 1.03
CA HIS A 329 33.49 30.71 -0.33
C HIS A 329 34.03 29.31 -0.72
N ASN A 330 33.77 28.28 0.09
CA ASN A 330 34.14 26.93 -0.28
C ASN A 330 33.21 26.38 -1.32
N ARG A 331 33.77 25.69 -2.30
CA ARG A 331 33.03 24.94 -3.31
C ARG A 331 32.65 23.56 -2.75
N ILE A 332 31.38 23.39 -2.39
CA ILE A 332 30.82 22.19 -1.78
C ILE A 332 30.19 21.31 -2.86
N PRO A 333 30.65 20.07 -3.08
CA PRO A 333 30.04 19.18 -4.07
C PRO A 333 28.64 18.74 -3.62
N LYS A 334 27.68 18.68 -4.55
CA LYS A 334 26.35 18.12 -4.27
C LYS A 334 26.41 16.60 -4.11
N ILE A 335 27.33 15.92 -4.80
CA ILE A 335 27.57 14.48 -4.67
C ILE A 335 29.05 14.27 -4.39
N SER A 336 29.36 13.52 -3.34
CA SER A 336 30.72 13.14 -2.98
C SER A 336 30.96 11.66 -3.31
N LEU A 337 32.10 11.37 -3.93
CA LEU A 337 32.50 10.02 -4.27
C LEU A 337 33.63 9.53 -3.37
N PRO A 338 33.74 8.20 -3.12
CA PRO A 338 34.87 7.65 -2.38
C PRO A 338 36.16 7.83 -3.17
N LYS A 339 37.27 7.93 -2.43
CA LYS A 339 38.65 8.06 -2.98
C LYS A 339 39.36 6.70 -3.06
N TYR A 340 38.63 5.65 -3.34
CA TYR A 340 39.17 4.29 -3.43
C TYR A 340 40.06 4.15 -4.66
N GLN A 341 41.10 3.32 -4.51
CA GLN A 341 42.03 2.94 -5.57
C GLN A 341 41.96 1.46 -5.90
N ASP A 342 41.71 0.62 -4.89
CA ASP A 342 41.51 -0.81 -5.07
C ASP A 342 40.25 -1.11 -5.85
N TRP A 343 40.36 -1.93 -6.90
CA TRP A 343 39.23 -2.25 -7.76
C TRP A 343 38.14 -3.05 -7.05
N GLY A 344 38.52 -3.85 -6.05
CA GLY A 344 37.56 -4.56 -5.21
C GLY A 344 36.70 -3.61 -4.38
N ASP A 345 37.33 -2.59 -3.77
CA ASP A 345 36.62 -1.59 -2.95
C ASP A 345 35.72 -0.68 -3.82
N ILE A 346 36.21 -0.29 -4.99
CA ILE A 346 35.42 0.47 -5.98
C ILE A 346 34.21 -0.34 -6.40
N LEU A 347 34.38 -1.61 -6.75
CA LEU A 347 33.29 -2.47 -7.19
C LEU A 347 32.30 -2.76 -6.05
N GLN A 348 32.79 -2.99 -4.85
CA GLN A 348 31.95 -3.16 -3.65
C GLN A 348 31.04 -1.96 -3.50
N TRP A 349 31.59 -0.75 -3.51
CA TRP A 349 30.84 0.47 -3.36
C TRP A 349 29.80 0.66 -4.49
N ILE A 350 30.17 0.42 -5.74
CA ILE A 350 29.24 0.55 -6.86
C ILE A 350 28.07 -0.44 -6.72
N MET A 351 28.33 -1.65 -6.30
CA MET A 351 27.31 -2.71 -6.25
C MET A 351 26.42 -2.67 -5.00
N THR A 352 26.86 -2.02 -3.92
CA THR A 352 26.09 -1.96 -2.67
C THR A 352 25.55 -0.56 -2.36
N GLU A 353 26.25 0.49 -2.76
CA GLU A 353 25.98 1.88 -2.44
C GLU A 353 25.59 2.68 -3.69
N ASN A 354 26.53 2.89 -4.58
CA ASN A 354 26.44 3.69 -5.80
C ASN A 354 26.04 5.17 -5.58
N THR A 355 26.07 5.96 -6.63
CA THR A 355 25.56 7.33 -6.61
C THR A 355 24.03 7.37 -6.62
N PRO A 356 23.39 8.42 -6.07
CA PRO A 356 21.96 8.60 -6.18
C PRO A 356 21.45 8.44 -7.61
N GLY A 357 20.34 7.75 -7.79
CA GLY A 357 19.73 7.50 -9.11
C GLY A 357 20.19 6.24 -9.83
N PHE A 358 21.22 5.55 -9.32
CA PHE A 358 21.79 4.34 -9.92
C PHE A 358 21.59 3.11 -9.01
N TYR A 359 21.42 1.95 -9.66
CA TYR A 359 21.27 0.67 -8.98
C TYR A 359 22.43 0.42 -8.00
N PRO A 360 22.17 -0.06 -6.78
CA PRO A 360 20.91 -0.53 -6.20
C PRO A 360 20.04 0.56 -5.55
N TYR A 361 20.24 1.82 -5.87
CA TYR A 361 19.51 3.00 -5.39
C TYR A 361 19.63 3.26 -3.89
N THR A 362 20.64 2.72 -3.24
CA THR A 362 20.85 2.84 -1.80
C THR A 362 20.89 4.29 -1.35
N ALA A 363 21.59 5.17 -2.07
CA ALA A 363 21.68 6.58 -1.76
C ALA A 363 20.47 7.43 -2.18
N GLY A 364 19.62 6.93 -3.08
CA GLY A 364 18.44 7.63 -3.59
C GLY A 364 18.01 7.17 -4.97
N VAL A 365 16.76 7.42 -5.34
CA VAL A 365 16.20 6.99 -6.63
C VAL A 365 16.38 7.98 -7.77
N PHE A 366 16.78 9.21 -7.47
CA PHE A 366 17.03 10.26 -8.46
C PHE A 366 18.48 10.75 -8.37
N PRO A 367 19.13 11.07 -9.50
CA PRO A 367 20.53 11.52 -9.52
C PRO A 367 20.74 12.81 -8.75
N LEU A 368 19.82 13.75 -8.85
CA LEU A 368 19.83 15.04 -8.19
C LEU A 368 18.41 15.45 -7.79
N LYS A 369 18.27 16.16 -6.68
CA LYS A 369 17.01 16.79 -6.28
C LYS A 369 16.62 17.85 -7.30
N ARG A 370 15.33 17.96 -7.58
CA ARG A 370 14.84 19.00 -8.48
C ARG A 370 14.95 20.37 -7.79
N GLU A 371 15.47 21.34 -8.49
CA GLU A 371 15.52 22.71 -8.00
C GLU A 371 14.11 23.26 -7.79
N GLY A 372 13.84 23.86 -6.62
CA GLY A 372 12.54 24.41 -6.26
C GLY A 372 11.46 23.38 -5.89
N GLU A 373 11.76 22.09 -5.82
CA GLU A 373 10.87 21.06 -5.33
C GLU A 373 11.37 20.46 -4.00
N ASP A 374 11.16 21.17 -2.89
CA ASP A 374 11.41 20.62 -1.56
C ASP A 374 10.49 19.41 -1.31
N PRO A 375 10.92 18.41 -0.51
CA PRO A 375 10.07 17.25 -0.16
C PRO A 375 8.87 17.62 0.71
N ALA A 376 8.74 18.89 1.08
CA ALA A 376 7.76 19.42 2.02
C ALA A 376 6.31 19.09 1.61
N ARG A 377 5.59 18.46 2.53
CA ARG A 377 4.18 18.09 2.39
C ARG A 377 3.52 18.21 3.76
N MET A 378 2.35 18.83 3.82
CA MET A 378 1.60 18.94 5.07
C MET A 378 0.25 18.25 4.95
N PHE A 379 -0.12 17.50 5.98
CA PHE A 379 -1.46 16.97 6.13
C PHE A 379 -2.39 18.04 6.65
N ALA A 380 -3.61 18.06 6.11
CA ALA A 380 -4.71 18.87 6.63
C ALA A 380 -6.02 18.08 6.52
N GLY A 381 -6.87 18.25 7.52
CA GLY A 381 -8.18 17.64 7.57
C GLY A 381 -8.91 18.12 8.83
N GLU A 382 -9.91 18.96 8.64
CA GLU A 382 -10.73 19.52 9.72
C GLU A 382 -12.07 20.00 9.18
N GLY A 383 -13.13 19.74 9.92
CA GLY A 383 -14.47 20.25 9.60
C GLY A 383 -15.01 19.77 8.26
N GLY A 384 -15.70 20.64 7.56
CA GLY A 384 -16.15 20.41 6.20
C GLY A 384 -15.09 20.72 5.14
N PRO A 385 -15.39 20.39 3.85
CA PRO A 385 -14.44 20.57 2.75
C PRO A 385 -13.97 22.02 2.57
N GLU A 386 -14.82 23.00 2.80
CA GLU A 386 -14.49 24.43 2.69
C GLU A 386 -13.46 24.89 3.73
N ARG A 387 -13.55 24.34 4.95
CA ARG A 387 -12.59 24.65 6.01
C ARG A 387 -11.21 24.07 5.71
N THR A 388 -11.15 22.81 5.30
CA THR A 388 -9.90 22.17 4.90
C THR A 388 -9.33 22.81 3.63
N ASN A 389 -10.17 23.23 2.67
CA ASN A 389 -9.74 24.01 1.50
C ASN A 389 -9.01 25.31 1.91
N LYS A 390 -9.57 26.05 2.88
CA LYS A 390 -8.91 27.24 3.45
C LYS A 390 -7.53 26.88 4.04
N ARG A 391 -7.44 25.77 4.79
CA ARG A 391 -6.18 25.29 5.36
C ARG A 391 -5.16 24.93 4.26
N PHE A 392 -5.57 24.27 3.20
CA PHE A 392 -4.69 23.98 2.06
C PHE A 392 -4.12 25.24 1.41
N HIS A 393 -4.94 26.24 1.17
CA HIS A 393 -4.48 27.51 0.64
C HIS A 393 -3.50 28.21 1.58
N TYR A 394 -3.75 28.16 2.90
CA TYR A 394 -2.86 28.73 3.91
C TYR A 394 -1.48 28.08 3.92
N VAL A 395 -1.39 26.75 3.99
CA VAL A 395 -0.11 26.03 4.07
C VAL A 395 0.65 26.00 2.75
N SER A 396 0.00 26.16 1.61
CA SER A 396 0.62 26.15 0.28
C SER A 396 0.92 27.54 -0.28
N ASN A 397 0.60 28.60 0.46
CA ASN A 397 0.83 29.96 0.04
C ASN A 397 2.33 30.22 -0.16
N GLY A 398 2.71 30.80 -1.30
CA GLY A 398 4.10 31.10 -1.65
C GLY A 398 4.96 29.90 -2.04
N LEU A 399 4.49 28.65 -1.89
CA LEU A 399 5.24 27.48 -2.30
C LEU A 399 5.11 27.23 -3.81
N PRO A 400 6.20 26.87 -4.50
CA PRO A 400 6.16 26.58 -5.95
C PRO A 400 5.41 25.29 -6.26
N ALA A 401 5.48 24.28 -5.40
CA ALA A 401 4.75 23.02 -5.52
C ALA A 401 3.60 22.96 -4.52
N LYS A 402 2.40 22.57 -4.98
CA LYS A 402 1.20 22.39 -4.16
C LYS A 402 1.06 20.92 -3.80
N ARG A 403 1.49 20.53 -2.60
CA ARG A 403 1.45 19.15 -2.13
C ARG A 403 0.41 19.00 -1.04
N LEU A 404 -0.81 18.62 -1.45
CA LEU A 404 -2.00 18.56 -0.61
C LEU A 404 -2.16 17.15 -0.04
N SER A 405 -2.00 16.98 1.27
CA SER A 405 -2.26 15.71 1.94
C SER A 405 -3.53 15.82 2.78
N THR A 406 -4.49 14.96 2.48
CA THR A 406 -5.81 14.99 3.09
C THR A 406 -5.95 13.93 4.16
N ALA A 407 -6.25 14.33 5.40
CA ALA A 407 -6.70 13.46 6.47
C ALA A 407 -8.23 13.50 6.53
N PHE A 408 -8.87 12.32 6.50
CA PHE A 408 -10.32 12.18 6.55
C PHE A 408 -10.78 11.86 7.97
N ASP A 409 -11.99 12.30 8.31
CA ASP A 409 -12.61 11.97 9.59
C ASP A 409 -13.01 10.49 9.68
N SER A 410 -13.32 10.02 10.88
CA SER A 410 -13.68 8.61 11.07
C SER A 410 -14.98 8.23 10.37
N VAL A 411 -15.91 9.15 10.12
CA VAL A 411 -17.12 8.89 9.35
C VAL A 411 -16.76 8.48 7.91
N THR A 412 -15.91 9.28 7.28
CA THR A 412 -15.39 8.99 5.93
C THR A 412 -14.52 7.73 5.90
N LEU A 413 -13.66 7.52 6.92
CA LEU A 413 -12.77 6.34 7.01
C LEU A 413 -13.55 5.02 7.11
N TYR A 414 -14.73 5.02 7.75
CA TYR A 414 -15.60 3.84 7.83
C TYR A 414 -16.61 3.72 6.68
N GLY A 415 -16.51 4.58 5.67
CA GLY A 415 -17.39 4.54 4.50
C GLY A 415 -18.83 4.94 4.82
N GLU A 416 -19.06 5.68 5.90
CA GLU A 416 -20.36 6.13 6.35
C GLU A 416 -20.71 7.52 5.82
N ASN A 417 -21.98 7.86 5.90
CA ASN A 417 -22.49 9.18 5.62
C ASN A 417 -22.62 10.03 6.90
N PRO A 418 -22.44 11.36 6.83
CA PRO A 418 -22.83 12.27 7.92
C PRO A 418 -24.31 12.08 8.28
N ASP A 419 -24.61 11.88 9.56
CA ASP A 419 -25.96 11.62 10.07
C ASP A 419 -26.13 12.19 11.48
N TYR A 420 -27.40 12.39 11.91
CA TYR A 420 -27.75 12.75 13.28
C TYR A 420 -27.65 11.57 14.27
N ARG A 421 -27.36 10.38 13.82
CA ARG A 421 -27.11 9.24 14.68
C ARG A 421 -26.06 9.57 15.74
N PRO A 422 -26.26 9.20 17.01
CA PRO A 422 -25.34 9.55 18.12
C PRO A 422 -23.92 9.03 17.93
N ASP A 423 -23.74 7.89 17.25
CA ASP A 423 -22.47 7.28 16.95
C ASP A 423 -21.72 7.97 15.78
N ILE A 424 -22.39 8.78 14.98
CA ILE A 424 -21.88 9.51 13.80
C ILE A 424 -21.72 11.01 14.07
N TYR A 425 -22.78 11.69 14.55
CA TYR A 425 -22.84 13.13 14.63
C TYR A 425 -21.64 13.77 15.35
N GLY A 426 -21.21 13.16 16.46
CA GLY A 426 -20.07 13.64 17.24
C GLY A 426 -18.73 13.58 16.50
N LYS A 427 -18.62 12.76 15.47
CA LYS A 427 -17.38 12.48 14.74
C LYS A 427 -17.25 13.28 13.44
N ILE A 428 -18.35 13.87 12.92
CA ILE A 428 -18.34 14.60 11.65
C ILE A 428 -17.33 15.74 11.68
N GLY A 429 -16.34 15.71 10.80
CA GLY A 429 -15.29 16.72 10.63
C GLY A 429 -14.34 16.86 11.82
N ASN A 430 -14.28 15.88 12.72
CA ASN A 430 -13.33 15.85 13.83
C ASN A 430 -12.12 14.98 13.48
N SER A 431 -10.92 15.50 13.72
CA SER A 431 -9.64 14.85 13.42
C SER A 431 -9.49 14.44 11.95
N GLY A 432 -10.13 15.19 11.05
CA GLY A 432 -10.12 14.93 9.62
C GLY A 432 -11.26 15.68 8.94
N VAL A 433 -11.25 15.75 7.61
CA VAL A 433 -12.31 16.35 6.81
C VAL A 433 -13.40 15.34 6.51
N SER A 434 -14.66 15.75 6.62
CA SER A 434 -15.82 14.94 6.24
C SER A 434 -16.11 15.08 4.75
N ILE A 435 -16.07 13.96 4.02
CA ILE A 435 -16.32 13.88 2.56
C ILE A 435 -17.31 12.75 2.30
N ALA A 436 -18.48 13.08 1.82
CA ALA A 436 -19.53 12.12 1.50
C ALA A 436 -19.90 12.05 0.01
N THR A 437 -19.56 13.08 -0.78
CA THR A 437 -19.98 13.20 -2.17
C THR A 437 -18.88 13.78 -3.07
N VAL A 438 -19.05 13.64 -4.39
CA VAL A 438 -18.16 14.28 -5.36
C VAL A 438 -18.18 15.82 -5.25
N ASP A 439 -19.30 16.42 -4.84
CA ASP A 439 -19.39 17.86 -4.62
C ASP A 439 -18.49 18.32 -3.47
N ASP A 440 -18.34 17.50 -2.41
CA ASP A 440 -17.41 17.78 -1.32
C ASP A 440 -15.95 17.73 -1.79
N ALA A 441 -15.61 16.76 -2.65
CA ALA A 441 -14.27 16.68 -3.25
C ALA A 441 -13.96 17.89 -4.14
N LYS A 442 -14.94 18.38 -4.93
CA LYS A 442 -14.81 19.60 -5.73
C LYS A 442 -14.54 20.84 -4.87
N LYS A 443 -15.25 20.98 -3.75
CA LYS A 443 -15.04 22.06 -2.80
C LYS A 443 -13.68 21.96 -2.11
N LEU A 444 -13.29 20.75 -1.69
CA LEU A 444 -12.04 20.48 -1.00
C LEU A 444 -10.82 20.92 -1.80
N TYR A 445 -10.82 20.64 -3.10
CA TYR A 445 -9.69 20.92 -3.99
C TYR A 445 -9.92 22.15 -4.88
N SER A 446 -10.92 22.97 -4.57
CA SER A 446 -11.20 24.20 -5.32
C SER A 446 -10.00 25.16 -5.34
N GLY A 447 -9.73 25.78 -6.49
CA GLY A 447 -8.64 26.73 -6.70
C GLY A 447 -7.26 26.08 -6.87
N PHE A 448 -7.18 24.74 -6.92
CA PHE A 448 -5.98 24.00 -7.26
C PHE A 448 -6.21 23.23 -8.57
N ASP A 449 -5.49 23.54 -9.63
CA ASP A 449 -5.51 22.72 -10.86
C ASP A 449 -4.89 21.35 -10.57
N LEU A 450 -5.73 20.31 -10.47
CA LEU A 450 -5.34 18.96 -10.13
C LEU A 450 -4.55 18.23 -11.23
N CYS A 451 -4.53 18.79 -12.44
CA CYS A 451 -3.74 18.29 -13.57
C CYS A 451 -2.42 19.05 -13.78
N ASN A 452 -2.16 20.08 -12.99
CA ASN A 452 -0.91 20.84 -13.04
C ASN A 452 0.27 19.96 -12.56
N PRO A 453 1.41 19.95 -13.26
CA PRO A 453 2.59 19.17 -12.85
C PRO A 453 3.11 19.49 -11.45
N ASN A 454 2.87 20.70 -10.94
CA ASN A 454 3.30 21.14 -9.62
C ASN A 454 2.24 20.89 -8.53
N THR A 455 1.06 20.36 -8.88
CA THR A 455 0.03 19.97 -7.91
C THR A 455 0.05 18.45 -7.71
N SER A 456 0.04 18.00 -6.47
CA SER A 456 -0.13 16.59 -6.13
C SER A 456 -0.99 16.42 -4.88
N VAL A 457 -1.89 15.43 -4.91
CA VAL A 457 -2.78 15.12 -3.79
C VAL A 457 -2.40 13.79 -3.17
N SER A 458 -2.40 13.72 -1.84
CA SER A 458 -2.28 12.46 -1.11
C SER A 458 -3.52 12.26 -0.26
N MET A 459 -4.13 11.09 -0.36
CA MET A 459 -5.35 10.76 0.38
C MET A 459 -5.05 9.64 1.39
N THR A 460 -5.16 9.99 2.69
CA THR A 460 -4.99 9.02 3.79
C THR A 460 -6.31 8.33 4.06
N ILE A 461 -6.60 7.29 3.27
CA ILE A 461 -7.86 6.55 3.30
C ILE A 461 -7.57 5.08 2.99
N ASN A 462 -8.35 4.19 3.55
CA ASN A 462 -8.13 2.74 3.47
C ASN A 462 -9.31 2.00 2.81
N GLY A 463 -10.19 1.38 3.58
CA GLY A 463 -11.31 0.59 3.04
C GLY A 463 -12.13 1.32 1.97
N PRO A 464 -12.58 2.56 2.18
CA PRO A 464 -13.31 3.33 1.16
C PRO A 464 -12.40 4.01 0.12
N ALA A 465 -11.12 3.70 0.04
CA ALA A 465 -10.17 4.33 -0.87
C ALA A 465 -10.62 4.35 -2.34
N PRO A 466 -11.20 3.26 -2.92
CA PRO A 466 -11.67 3.30 -4.30
C PRO A 466 -12.75 4.34 -4.54
N MET A 467 -13.67 4.53 -3.57
CA MET A 467 -14.75 5.52 -3.68
C MET A 467 -14.22 6.94 -3.60
N LEU A 468 -13.32 7.24 -2.64
CA LEU A 468 -12.70 8.56 -2.51
C LEU A 468 -11.81 8.88 -3.70
N LEU A 469 -11.11 7.89 -4.25
CA LEU A 469 -10.34 8.03 -5.48
C LEU A 469 -11.24 8.37 -6.66
N ALA A 470 -12.42 7.73 -6.76
CA ALA A 470 -13.40 8.05 -7.80
C ALA A 470 -13.94 9.47 -7.65
N PHE A 471 -14.20 9.97 -6.45
CA PHE A 471 -14.58 11.38 -6.23
C PHE A 471 -13.46 12.33 -6.68
N PHE A 472 -12.21 12.05 -6.30
CA PHE A 472 -11.06 12.85 -6.70
C PHE A 472 -10.88 12.90 -8.22
N MET A 473 -10.91 11.74 -8.89
CA MET A 473 -10.73 11.66 -10.34
C MET A 473 -11.85 12.41 -11.09
N ASN A 474 -13.11 12.27 -10.65
CA ASN A 474 -14.24 13.03 -11.22
C ASN A 474 -14.09 14.54 -10.97
N ALA A 475 -13.64 14.96 -9.78
CA ALA A 475 -13.38 16.37 -9.51
C ALA A 475 -12.28 16.94 -10.44
N ALA A 476 -11.20 16.19 -10.67
CA ALA A 476 -10.14 16.59 -11.58
C ALA A 476 -10.60 16.68 -13.06
N ILE A 477 -11.40 15.72 -13.50
CA ILE A 477 -12.00 15.73 -14.85
C ILE A 477 -12.89 16.98 -15.02
N ASP A 478 -13.75 17.26 -14.04
CA ASP A 478 -14.66 18.38 -14.09
C ASP A 478 -13.93 19.73 -14.05
N GLN A 479 -12.83 19.86 -13.33
CA GLN A 479 -11.97 21.05 -13.39
C GLN A 479 -11.42 21.27 -14.81
N GLN A 480 -10.97 20.23 -15.49
CA GLN A 480 -10.50 20.33 -16.87
C GLN A 480 -11.65 20.66 -17.83
N CYS A 481 -12.87 20.19 -17.57
CA CYS A 481 -14.06 20.60 -18.30
C CYS A 481 -14.37 22.10 -18.09
N GLU A 482 -14.25 22.61 -16.85
CA GLU A 482 -14.40 24.04 -16.57
C GLU A 482 -13.38 24.92 -17.33
N MET A 483 -12.12 24.48 -17.36
CA MET A 483 -11.07 25.18 -18.10
C MET A 483 -11.39 25.18 -19.60
N TYR A 484 -11.79 24.05 -20.16
CA TYR A 484 -12.19 23.94 -21.55
C TYR A 484 -13.40 24.86 -21.90
N ILE A 485 -14.42 24.91 -21.03
CA ILE A 485 -15.60 25.77 -21.18
C ILE A 485 -15.18 27.25 -21.23
N LYS A 486 -14.28 27.65 -20.34
CA LYS A 486 -13.75 29.02 -20.29
C LYS A 486 -12.91 29.36 -21.52
N GLU A 487 -11.98 28.49 -21.90
CA GLU A 487 -11.08 28.70 -23.05
C GLU A 487 -11.84 28.79 -24.39
N ASN A 488 -12.99 28.12 -24.49
CA ASN A 488 -13.80 28.09 -25.71
C ASN A 488 -15.01 29.05 -25.66
N GLY A 489 -15.14 29.88 -24.63
CA GLY A 489 -16.22 30.85 -24.51
C GLY A 489 -17.63 30.23 -24.35
N LEU A 490 -17.73 29.01 -23.85
CA LEU A 490 -18.98 28.22 -23.73
C LEU A 490 -19.75 28.50 -22.43
N GLU A 491 -19.32 29.43 -21.61
CA GLU A 491 -19.84 29.67 -20.26
C GLU A 491 -21.35 30.01 -20.27
N ALA A 492 -21.82 30.85 -21.19
CA ALA A 492 -23.24 31.21 -21.28
C ALA A 492 -24.13 30.01 -21.65
N GLU A 493 -23.67 29.19 -22.61
CA GLU A 493 -24.39 27.99 -23.03
C GLU A 493 -24.49 26.98 -21.90
N VAL A 494 -23.36 26.70 -21.24
CA VAL A 494 -23.27 25.75 -20.13
C VAL A 494 -24.11 26.21 -18.95
N ASN A 495 -24.05 27.48 -18.57
CA ASN A 495 -24.89 28.05 -17.51
C ASN A 495 -26.36 27.86 -17.81
N SER A 496 -26.79 28.13 -19.08
CA SER A 496 -28.17 27.89 -19.48
C SER A 496 -28.59 26.42 -19.37
N LYS A 497 -27.68 25.47 -19.68
CA LYS A 497 -27.93 24.03 -19.50
C LYS A 497 -28.09 23.69 -18.03
N ILE A 498 -27.21 24.19 -17.17
CA ILE A 498 -27.25 23.97 -15.72
C ILE A 498 -28.53 24.52 -15.13
N ASP A 499 -28.93 25.74 -15.49
CA ASP A 499 -30.18 26.38 -15.01
C ASP A 499 -31.41 25.57 -15.41
N LYS A 500 -31.42 25.02 -16.64
CA LYS A 500 -32.49 24.11 -17.10
C LYS A 500 -32.56 22.84 -16.26
N ILE A 501 -31.42 22.25 -15.89
CA ILE A 501 -31.34 21.05 -15.03
C ILE A 501 -31.96 21.36 -13.67
N TYR A 502 -31.54 22.44 -13.01
CA TYR A 502 -32.01 22.80 -11.69
C TYR A 502 -33.46 23.29 -11.66
N LYS A 503 -33.91 23.98 -12.72
CA LYS A 503 -35.32 24.33 -12.89
C LYS A 503 -36.22 23.09 -13.00
N LYS A 504 -35.75 22.04 -13.71
CA LYS A 504 -36.46 20.75 -13.82
C LYS A 504 -36.50 20.02 -12.49
N LEU A 505 -35.41 20.06 -11.70
CA LEU A 505 -35.32 19.40 -10.40
C LEU A 505 -36.09 20.14 -9.31
N GLY A 506 -36.35 21.42 -9.43
CA GLY A 506 -37.05 22.24 -8.42
C GLY A 506 -36.29 22.40 -7.09
N ILE A 507 -34.96 22.30 -7.13
CA ILE A 507 -34.08 22.43 -5.96
C ILE A 507 -33.01 23.49 -6.21
N PRO A 508 -32.45 24.12 -5.16
CA PRO A 508 -31.37 25.09 -5.31
C PRO A 508 -30.07 24.38 -5.78
N LYS A 509 -29.24 25.11 -6.55
CA LYS A 509 -27.92 24.68 -6.94
C LYS A 509 -27.01 24.64 -5.71
N PRO A 510 -26.14 23.61 -5.54
CA PRO A 510 -25.15 23.59 -4.48
C PRO A 510 -24.20 24.79 -4.55
N GLN A 511 -23.74 25.24 -3.41
CA GLN A 511 -22.84 26.39 -3.29
C GLN A 511 -21.68 26.10 -2.36
N TYR A 512 -20.59 26.83 -2.58
CA TYR A 512 -19.50 26.93 -1.61
C TYR A 512 -19.96 27.88 -0.49
N ASN A 513 -20.07 27.41 0.73
CA ASN A 513 -20.78 28.10 1.82
C ASN A 513 -19.94 29.15 2.56
N LYS A 514 -18.72 29.42 2.14
CA LYS A 514 -17.80 30.37 2.80
C LYS A 514 -17.19 31.31 1.77
N ILE A 515 -16.57 32.38 2.27
CA ILE A 515 -15.76 33.24 1.40
C ILE A 515 -14.55 32.43 0.90
N LEU A 516 -14.25 32.54 -0.39
CA LEU A 516 -13.09 31.87 -0.97
C LEU A 516 -11.81 32.36 -0.29
N PRO A 517 -10.91 31.48 0.10
CA PRO A 517 -9.64 31.86 0.71
C PRO A 517 -8.74 32.58 -0.30
N ILE A 518 -7.77 33.33 0.22
CA ILE A 518 -6.77 33.99 -0.61
C ILE A 518 -6.05 32.93 -1.48
N GLY A 519 -5.96 33.18 -2.77
CA GLY A 519 -5.35 32.26 -3.73
C GLY A 519 -6.30 31.23 -4.34
N ASN A 520 -7.58 31.19 -3.94
CA ASN A 520 -8.61 30.39 -4.57
C ASN A 520 -9.36 31.22 -5.62
N ASP A 521 -9.25 30.86 -6.90
CA ASP A 521 -9.92 31.49 -8.03
C ASP A 521 -11.29 30.90 -8.37
N GLY A 522 -11.76 29.91 -7.60
CA GLY A 522 -13.02 29.22 -7.77
C GLY A 522 -13.00 28.08 -8.81
N LEU A 523 -11.84 27.66 -9.31
CA LEU A 523 -11.73 26.48 -10.16
C LEU A 523 -12.29 25.23 -9.44
N GLY A 524 -13.12 24.45 -10.12
CA GLY A 524 -13.83 23.30 -9.59
C GLY A 524 -15.21 23.61 -8.99
N LEU A 525 -15.66 24.87 -8.97
CA LEU A 525 -16.96 25.26 -8.41
C LEU A 525 -18.01 25.62 -9.47
N LYS A 526 -17.64 25.83 -10.72
CA LYS A 526 -18.62 26.16 -11.80
C LYS A 526 -19.50 24.95 -12.11
N LEU A 527 -18.94 23.75 -12.10
CA LEU A 527 -19.68 22.50 -12.29
C LEU A 527 -20.08 21.84 -10.97
N LEU A 528 -20.18 22.62 -9.87
CA LEU A 528 -20.72 22.09 -8.62
C LEU A 528 -22.17 21.66 -8.81
N GLY A 529 -22.46 20.40 -8.46
CA GLY A 529 -23.78 19.82 -8.60
C GLY A 529 -24.14 19.27 -9.99
N VAL A 530 -23.23 19.34 -10.95
CA VAL A 530 -23.34 18.70 -12.27
C VAL A 530 -21.97 18.13 -12.65
N SER A 531 -21.93 17.19 -13.59
CA SER A 531 -20.69 16.65 -14.13
C SER A 531 -20.46 17.14 -15.58
N GLY A 532 -19.20 17.10 -16.03
CA GLY A 532 -18.83 17.58 -17.36
C GLY A 532 -19.56 16.88 -18.51
N ASP A 533 -19.85 15.58 -18.36
CA ASP A 533 -20.60 14.78 -19.35
C ASP A 533 -22.09 15.18 -19.49
N GLN A 534 -22.65 15.86 -18.49
CA GLN A 534 -24.02 16.40 -18.55
C GLN A 534 -24.12 17.70 -19.39
N VAL A 535 -23.03 18.43 -19.54
CA VAL A 535 -23.04 19.79 -20.13
C VAL A 535 -22.24 19.88 -21.42
N LEU A 536 -21.26 19.00 -21.63
CA LEU A 536 -20.41 18.93 -22.83
C LEU A 536 -20.82 17.78 -23.76
N PRO A 537 -20.52 17.88 -25.06
CA PRO A 537 -20.68 16.75 -25.98
C PRO A 537 -19.81 15.56 -25.54
N LYS A 538 -20.33 14.35 -25.72
CA LYS A 538 -19.65 13.11 -25.28
C LYS A 538 -18.20 13.00 -25.80
N GLU A 539 -17.96 13.26 -27.06
CA GLU A 539 -16.63 13.16 -27.66
C GLU A 539 -15.62 14.16 -27.06
N VAL A 540 -16.09 15.36 -26.68
CA VAL A 540 -15.28 16.37 -26.02
C VAL A 540 -14.95 15.93 -24.60
N TYR A 541 -15.97 15.47 -23.87
CA TYR A 541 -15.80 14.98 -22.51
C TYR A 541 -14.81 13.81 -22.44
N GLU A 542 -14.92 12.81 -23.30
CA GLU A 542 -14.00 11.65 -23.30
C GLU A 542 -12.54 12.06 -23.57
N LYS A 543 -12.32 13.02 -24.47
CA LYS A 543 -10.97 13.57 -24.71
C LYS A 543 -10.42 14.28 -23.48
N ILE A 544 -11.25 15.08 -22.80
CA ILE A 544 -10.85 15.78 -21.58
C ILE A 544 -10.58 14.77 -20.47
N LYS A 545 -11.45 13.76 -20.29
CA LYS A 545 -11.27 12.68 -19.31
C LYS A 545 -9.93 11.96 -19.51
N ALA A 546 -9.62 11.51 -20.72
CA ALA A 546 -8.38 10.82 -21.01
C ALA A 546 -7.14 11.70 -20.71
N LYS A 547 -7.19 13.00 -21.07
CA LYS A 547 -6.12 13.94 -20.76
C LYS A 547 -5.97 14.17 -19.25
N ALA A 548 -7.06 14.36 -18.53
CA ALA A 548 -7.07 14.55 -17.09
C ALA A 548 -6.47 13.34 -16.36
N LEU A 549 -6.97 12.13 -16.65
CA LEU A 549 -6.49 10.89 -16.05
C LEU A 549 -4.99 10.64 -16.29
N SER A 550 -4.46 10.99 -17.47
CA SER A 550 -3.03 10.87 -17.76
C SER A 550 -2.17 11.94 -17.08
N SER A 551 -2.76 13.04 -16.61
CA SER A 551 -2.05 14.20 -16.07
C SER A 551 -2.07 14.28 -14.54
N VAL A 552 -3.13 13.81 -13.87
CA VAL A 552 -3.28 13.86 -12.40
C VAL A 552 -2.06 13.27 -11.69
N ARG A 553 -1.70 13.88 -10.56
CA ARG A 553 -0.58 13.46 -9.73
C ARG A 553 -1.00 13.30 -8.27
N GLY A 554 -0.54 12.25 -7.66
CA GLY A 554 -0.86 12.01 -6.26
C GLY A 554 -0.72 10.55 -5.85
N THR A 555 -1.35 10.24 -4.74
CA THR A 555 -1.41 8.89 -4.18
C THR A 555 -2.68 8.70 -3.37
N VAL A 556 -3.20 7.50 -3.38
CA VAL A 556 -4.16 7.02 -2.40
C VAL A 556 -3.47 5.99 -1.52
N GLN A 557 -3.67 6.07 -0.21
CA GLN A 557 -2.97 5.16 0.71
C GLN A 557 -3.41 3.72 0.50
N ALA A 558 -4.68 3.42 0.70
CA ALA A 558 -5.32 2.14 0.33
C ALA A 558 -4.56 0.85 0.74
N ASP A 559 -3.71 0.90 1.74
CA ASP A 559 -3.03 -0.29 2.28
C ASP A 559 -3.97 -1.04 3.23
N ILE A 560 -4.77 -1.91 2.66
CA ILE A 560 -5.75 -2.72 3.36
C ILE A 560 -5.13 -3.83 4.23
N LEU A 561 -3.91 -4.28 3.92
CA LEU A 561 -3.25 -5.33 4.69
C LEU A 561 -2.83 -4.81 6.07
N LYS A 562 -2.29 -3.58 6.14
CA LYS A 562 -1.90 -2.97 7.42
C LYS A 562 -3.11 -2.64 8.31
N GLU A 563 -4.31 -2.46 7.74
CA GLU A 563 -5.52 -2.24 8.54
C GLU A 563 -5.84 -3.42 9.43
N ASP A 564 -5.77 -4.64 8.89
CA ASP A 564 -5.97 -5.84 9.69
C ASP A 564 -4.80 -6.08 10.65
N GLN A 565 -3.57 -5.78 10.23
CA GLN A 565 -2.37 -5.99 11.04
C GLN A 565 -2.28 -5.03 12.23
N ALA A 566 -2.66 -3.76 12.07
CA ALA A 566 -2.35 -2.70 13.04
C ALA A 566 -3.52 -1.82 13.47
N GLN A 567 -4.58 -1.61 12.66
CA GLN A 567 -5.57 -0.56 12.90
C GLN A 567 -7.00 -1.05 13.23
N ASN A 568 -7.42 -2.24 12.87
CA ASN A 568 -8.80 -2.73 13.01
C ASN A 568 -9.87 -1.86 12.32
N THR A 569 -9.54 -1.28 11.18
CA THR A 569 -10.42 -0.37 10.44
C THR A 569 -10.98 -0.99 9.16
N CYS A 570 -10.85 -2.32 9.00
CA CYS A 570 -11.37 -3.04 7.84
C CYS A 570 -12.89 -2.88 7.76
N ILE A 571 -13.39 -2.51 6.59
CA ILE A 571 -14.83 -2.45 6.29
C ILE A 571 -15.27 -3.59 5.37
N PHE A 572 -14.37 -4.15 4.59
CA PHE A 572 -14.58 -5.33 3.74
C PHE A 572 -13.60 -6.45 4.12
N SER A 573 -13.90 -7.69 3.69
CA SER A 573 -12.92 -8.77 3.80
C SER A 573 -11.63 -8.44 3.06
N THR A 574 -10.52 -9.01 3.51
CA THR A 574 -9.20 -8.75 2.89
C THR A 574 -9.19 -9.11 1.41
N GLU A 575 -9.83 -10.20 1.02
CA GLU A 575 -9.92 -10.66 -0.36
C GLU A 575 -10.72 -9.70 -1.23
N PHE A 576 -11.87 -9.23 -0.75
CA PHE A 576 -12.71 -8.28 -1.48
C PHE A 576 -12.03 -6.93 -1.62
N ALA A 577 -11.37 -6.47 -0.56
CA ALA A 577 -10.60 -5.23 -0.58
C ALA A 577 -9.39 -5.33 -1.55
N LEU A 578 -8.65 -6.46 -1.56
CA LEU A 578 -7.58 -6.73 -2.55
C LEU A 578 -8.12 -6.75 -3.97
N ARG A 579 -9.29 -7.35 -4.18
CA ARG A 579 -9.95 -7.35 -5.48
C ARG A 579 -10.20 -5.93 -5.97
N MET A 580 -10.79 -5.06 -5.13
CA MET A 580 -11.03 -3.66 -5.48
C MET A 580 -9.73 -2.93 -5.82
N MET A 581 -8.64 -3.19 -5.08
CA MET A 581 -7.33 -2.60 -5.37
C MET A 581 -6.75 -3.09 -6.69
N GLY A 582 -6.93 -4.39 -7.00
CA GLY A 582 -6.57 -4.94 -8.31
C GLY A 582 -7.37 -4.31 -9.45
N ASP A 583 -8.64 -4.01 -9.23
CA ASP A 583 -9.50 -3.35 -10.20
C ASP A 583 -9.09 -1.88 -10.43
N VAL A 584 -8.70 -1.16 -9.35
CA VAL A 584 -8.10 0.18 -9.46
C VAL A 584 -6.83 0.13 -10.32
N GLN A 585 -5.93 -0.82 -10.05
CA GLN A 585 -4.68 -0.93 -10.80
C GLN A 585 -4.93 -1.30 -12.27
N GLN A 586 -5.87 -2.21 -12.54
CA GLN A 586 -6.24 -2.56 -13.91
C GLN A 586 -6.81 -1.35 -14.67
N TYR A 587 -7.65 -0.56 -14.02
CA TYR A 587 -8.17 0.69 -14.57
C TYR A 587 -7.04 1.70 -14.87
N PHE A 588 -6.06 1.82 -13.97
CA PHE A 588 -4.90 2.71 -14.19
C PHE A 588 -4.08 2.30 -15.42
N ILE A 589 -3.90 0.99 -15.62
CA ILE A 589 -3.20 0.46 -16.81
C ILE A 589 -4.01 0.80 -18.08
N THR A 590 -5.30 0.52 -18.07
CA THR A 590 -6.21 0.71 -19.22
C THR A 590 -6.34 2.19 -19.60
N GLU A 591 -6.57 3.07 -18.62
CA GLU A 591 -6.75 4.52 -18.81
C GLU A 591 -5.42 5.29 -18.81
N LYS A 592 -4.29 4.61 -18.73
CA LYS A 592 -2.93 5.19 -18.77
C LYS A 592 -2.68 6.24 -17.68
N VAL A 593 -3.16 5.99 -16.46
CA VAL A 593 -2.90 6.83 -15.28
C VAL A 593 -1.47 6.58 -14.81
N ARG A 594 -0.53 7.42 -15.22
CA ARG A 594 0.92 7.16 -15.06
C ARG A 594 1.58 7.90 -13.90
N ASN A 595 0.99 8.99 -13.43
CA ASN A 595 1.61 9.89 -12.46
C ASN A 595 0.90 9.85 -11.10
N PHE A 596 0.01 8.89 -10.89
CA PHE A 596 -0.70 8.68 -9.65
C PHE A 596 -0.34 7.30 -9.08
N TYR A 597 -0.02 7.27 -7.79
CA TYR A 597 0.25 6.00 -7.10
C TYR A 597 -1.07 5.36 -6.68
N SER A 598 -1.32 4.16 -7.19
CA SER A 598 -2.55 3.39 -6.92
C SER A 598 -2.63 2.89 -5.48
N VAL A 599 -1.47 2.72 -4.84
CA VAL A 599 -1.34 2.33 -3.44
C VAL A 599 -0.10 2.98 -2.83
N SER A 600 -0.23 3.43 -1.58
CA SER A 600 0.90 3.79 -0.73
C SER A 600 0.95 2.82 0.46
N ILE A 601 1.86 1.86 0.37
CA ILE A 601 2.01 0.79 1.35
C ILE A 601 2.58 1.37 2.63
N SER A 602 1.86 1.21 3.75
CA SER A 602 2.06 2.05 4.92
C SER A 602 2.63 1.31 6.12
N GLY A 603 3.91 1.58 6.43
CA GLY A 603 4.56 1.25 7.68
C GLY A 603 4.30 2.25 8.80
N TYR A 604 3.93 3.49 8.49
CA TYR A 604 3.66 4.52 9.48
C TYR A 604 2.68 4.04 10.56
N HIS A 605 1.53 3.52 10.16
CA HIS A 605 0.51 3.06 11.11
C HIS A 605 0.94 1.80 11.88
N ILE A 606 1.79 0.96 11.29
CA ILE A 606 2.38 -0.21 11.96
C ILE A 606 3.30 0.26 13.09
N ALA A 607 4.14 1.27 12.82
CA ALA A 607 5.01 1.90 13.82
C ALA A 607 4.19 2.61 14.91
N GLU A 608 3.17 3.39 14.53
CA GLU A 608 2.30 4.08 15.50
C GLU A 608 1.50 3.12 16.39
N ALA A 609 1.20 1.91 15.90
CA ALA A 609 0.60 0.83 16.69
C ALA A 609 1.59 0.17 17.66
N GLY A 610 2.90 0.43 17.54
CA GLY A 610 3.91 0.01 18.48
C GLY A 610 5.07 -0.80 17.93
N ALA A 611 5.11 -1.09 16.62
CA ALA A 611 6.20 -1.81 16.01
C ALA A 611 7.54 -1.08 16.13
N ASN A 612 8.61 -1.85 16.29
CA ASN A 612 9.97 -1.36 16.17
C ASN A 612 10.36 -1.09 14.70
N PRO A 613 11.49 -0.44 14.41
CA PRO A 613 11.90 -0.11 13.04
C PRO A 613 12.02 -1.34 12.11
N ILE A 614 12.50 -2.46 12.61
CA ILE A 614 12.66 -3.70 11.82
C ILE A 614 11.31 -4.27 11.43
N SER A 615 10.40 -4.43 12.38
CA SER A 615 9.04 -4.92 12.13
C SER A 615 8.25 -3.96 11.23
N GLN A 616 8.39 -2.65 11.43
CA GLN A 616 7.83 -1.66 10.52
C GLN A 616 8.27 -1.90 9.07
N LEU A 617 9.59 -1.98 8.84
CA LEU A 617 10.15 -2.12 7.51
C LEU A 617 9.79 -3.47 6.88
N ALA A 618 9.96 -4.56 7.64
CA ALA A 618 9.69 -5.91 7.17
C ALA A 618 8.22 -6.11 6.79
N PHE A 619 7.28 -5.68 7.63
CA PHE A 619 5.84 -5.83 7.36
C PHE A 619 5.40 -4.95 6.19
N THR A 620 5.92 -3.73 6.10
CA THR A 620 5.60 -2.83 4.99
C THR A 620 6.08 -3.39 3.65
N LEU A 621 7.34 -3.82 3.56
CA LEU A 621 7.87 -4.40 2.33
C LEU A 621 7.18 -5.74 1.98
N SER A 622 6.88 -6.58 2.97
CA SER A 622 6.17 -7.83 2.75
C SER A 622 4.74 -7.59 2.22
N ASN A 623 4.05 -6.56 2.73
CA ASN A 623 2.76 -6.11 2.18
C ASN A 623 2.92 -5.67 0.72
N GLY A 624 3.95 -4.88 0.41
CA GLY A 624 4.26 -4.46 -0.95
C GLY A 624 4.47 -5.63 -1.90
N PHE A 625 5.24 -6.63 -1.50
CA PHE A 625 5.44 -7.84 -2.29
C PHE A 625 4.18 -8.69 -2.40
N THR A 626 3.28 -8.65 -1.42
CA THR A 626 1.97 -9.29 -1.51
C THR A 626 1.12 -8.67 -2.62
N PHE A 627 1.07 -7.33 -2.73
CA PHE A 627 0.43 -6.66 -3.85
C PHE A 627 1.07 -7.02 -5.19
N VAL A 628 2.41 -7.12 -5.26
CA VAL A 628 3.12 -7.56 -6.47
C VAL A 628 2.66 -8.96 -6.88
N GLU A 629 2.70 -9.93 -5.97
CA GLU A 629 2.29 -11.30 -6.24
C GLU A 629 0.82 -11.40 -6.66
N TYR A 630 -0.05 -10.62 -6.01
CA TYR A 630 -1.47 -10.57 -6.35
C TYR A 630 -1.72 -10.00 -7.75
N TYR A 631 -1.08 -8.90 -8.11
CA TYR A 631 -1.28 -8.29 -9.43
C TYR A 631 -0.69 -9.18 -10.55
N LEU A 632 0.44 -9.82 -10.30
CA LEU A 632 0.98 -10.82 -11.22
C LEU A 632 0.05 -12.04 -11.37
N SER A 633 -0.61 -12.50 -10.30
CA SER A 633 -1.59 -13.59 -10.36
C SER A 633 -2.83 -13.23 -11.20
N ARG A 634 -3.15 -11.93 -11.30
CA ARG A 634 -4.20 -11.40 -12.18
C ARG A 634 -3.74 -11.21 -13.64
N GLY A 635 -2.51 -11.56 -13.98
CA GLY A 635 -1.96 -11.45 -15.34
C GLY A 635 -1.42 -10.07 -15.71
N MET A 636 -1.26 -9.15 -14.75
CA MET A 636 -0.65 -7.84 -15.00
C MET A 636 0.87 -7.97 -15.15
N ASN A 637 1.49 -7.13 -15.98
CA ASN A 637 2.94 -7.08 -16.12
C ASN A 637 3.54 -6.21 -15.00
N ILE A 638 4.69 -6.62 -14.44
CA ILE A 638 5.38 -5.90 -13.35
C ILE A 638 5.69 -4.44 -13.72
N ASP A 639 6.08 -4.17 -14.95
CA ASP A 639 6.48 -2.84 -15.40
C ASP A 639 5.29 -1.88 -15.64
N ASP A 640 4.08 -2.42 -15.73
CA ASP A 640 2.86 -1.62 -15.87
C ASP A 640 2.31 -1.15 -14.53
N PHE A 641 2.61 -1.83 -13.40
CA PHE A 641 2.06 -1.47 -12.10
C PHE A 641 3.09 -1.08 -11.04
N ALA A 642 4.28 -1.70 -10.98
CA ALA A 642 5.26 -1.38 -9.94
C ALA A 642 5.66 0.10 -9.88
N PRO A 643 5.75 0.83 -11.01
CA PRO A 643 5.96 2.28 -10.98
C PRO A 643 4.85 3.09 -10.29
N ASN A 644 3.65 2.52 -10.14
CA ASN A 644 2.51 3.13 -9.44
C ASN A 644 2.46 2.79 -7.94
N PHE A 645 3.48 2.13 -7.40
CA PHE A 645 3.62 1.91 -5.96
C PHE A 645 4.40 3.04 -5.30
N SER A 646 3.95 3.44 -4.12
CA SER A 646 4.72 4.23 -3.18
C SER A 646 4.67 3.58 -1.81
N PHE A 647 5.59 4.00 -0.93
CA PHE A 647 5.68 3.50 0.43
C PHE A 647 5.55 4.65 1.41
N PHE A 648 5.16 4.35 2.63
CA PHE A 648 4.97 5.35 3.66
C PHE A 648 5.54 4.84 4.98
N PHE A 649 6.58 5.51 5.51
CA PHE A 649 7.22 5.11 6.75
C PHE A 649 7.12 6.19 7.83
N SER A 650 7.22 5.77 9.09
CA SER A 650 7.44 6.63 10.26
C SER A 650 8.94 6.74 10.52
N ASN A 651 9.41 7.92 10.91
CA ASN A 651 10.73 8.12 11.48
C ASN A 651 10.62 8.45 12.97
N GLY A 652 11.22 7.61 13.81
CA GLY A 652 11.39 7.81 15.24
C GLY A 652 12.78 8.31 15.60
N MET A 653 13.24 7.93 16.80
CA MET A 653 14.53 8.36 17.36
C MET A 653 15.58 7.26 17.41
N ASP A 654 15.20 5.99 17.15
CA ASP A 654 16.13 4.86 17.15
C ASP A 654 17.11 4.95 15.96
N PRO A 655 18.32 4.38 16.06
CA PRO A 655 19.36 4.53 15.04
C PRO A 655 18.98 3.93 13.69
N GLU A 656 18.18 2.86 13.66
CA GLU A 656 17.72 2.18 12.45
C GLU A 656 16.90 3.10 11.54
N TYR A 657 16.26 4.14 12.10
CA TYR A 657 15.54 5.13 11.29
C TYR A 657 16.43 5.94 10.36
N ALA A 658 17.73 6.07 10.69
CA ALA A 658 18.68 6.74 9.81
C ALA A 658 18.95 6.00 8.49
N VAL A 659 18.67 4.70 8.44
CA VAL A 659 18.95 3.83 7.28
C VAL A 659 17.71 3.18 6.67
N MET A 660 16.52 3.46 7.19
CA MET A 660 15.28 2.79 6.78
C MET A 660 15.02 2.88 5.28
N GLY A 661 15.13 4.08 4.71
CA GLY A 661 14.91 4.29 3.27
C GLY A 661 16.01 3.64 2.42
N ARG A 662 17.26 3.67 2.87
CA ARG A 662 18.41 3.01 2.22
C ARG A 662 18.16 1.51 2.07
N VAL A 663 17.79 0.85 3.16
CA VAL A 663 17.48 -0.59 3.19
C VAL A 663 16.24 -0.91 2.34
N ALA A 664 15.18 -0.11 2.47
CA ALA A 664 13.97 -0.29 1.68
C ALA A 664 14.24 -0.26 0.19
N ARG A 665 15.00 0.75 -0.29
CA ARG A 665 15.39 0.89 -1.70
C ARG A 665 16.24 -0.29 -2.17
N ARG A 666 17.23 -0.71 -1.38
CA ARG A 666 18.15 -1.81 -1.70
C ARG A 666 17.42 -3.15 -1.81
N ILE A 667 16.56 -3.48 -0.85
CA ILE A 667 15.75 -4.71 -0.87
C ILE A 667 14.81 -4.72 -2.07
N TRP A 668 14.08 -3.63 -2.28
CA TRP A 668 13.13 -3.51 -3.39
C TRP A 668 13.82 -3.66 -4.74
N ALA A 669 14.92 -2.95 -4.96
CA ALA A 669 15.66 -2.99 -6.22
C ALA A 669 16.19 -4.40 -6.52
N LYS A 670 16.81 -5.07 -5.54
CA LYS A 670 17.28 -6.46 -5.67
C LYS A 670 16.12 -7.41 -6.02
N ALA A 671 14.99 -7.33 -5.31
CA ALA A 671 13.83 -8.18 -5.53
C ALA A 671 13.20 -7.97 -6.91
N ILE A 672 12.93 -6.71 -7.29
CA ILE A 672 12.33 -6.40 -8.58
C ILE A 672 13.24 -6.80 -9.75
N LYS A 673 14.54 -6.57 -9.65
CA LYS A 673 15.50 -6.94 -10.68
C LYS A 673 15.67 -8.47 -10.81
N TYR A 674 15.93 -9.17 -9.72
CA TYR A 674 16.36 -10.57 -9.77
C TYR A 674 15.22 -11.58 -9.70
N LYS A 675 14.17 -11.33 -8.92
CA LYS A 675 13.01 -12.21 -8.84
C LYS A 675 11.96 -11.89 -9.92
N TYR A 676 11.59 -10.62 -10.03
CA TYR A 676 10.47 -10.21 -10.87
C TYR A 676 10.85 -9.73 -12.27
N LYS A 677 12.15 -9.55 -12.54
CA LYS A 677 12.71 -9.12 -13.86
C LYS A 677 12.17 -7.78 -14.35
N GLY A 678 11.81 -6.89 -13.41
CA GLY A 678 11.32 -5.54 -13.70
C GLY A 678 12.44 -4.61 -14.17
N ASN A 679 12.06 -3.62 -14.99
CA ASN A 679 12.96 -2.61 -15.53
C ASN A 679 13.42 -1.60 -14.46
N GLU A 680 14.33 -0.69 -14.81
CA GLU A 680 14.88 0.32 -13.90
C GLU A 680 13.82 1.20 -13.23
N ARG A 681 12.74 1.55 -13.94
CA ARG A 681 11.67 2.37 -13.39
C ARG A 681 10.92 1.64 -12.28
N SER A 682 10.69 0.34 -12.45
CA SER A 682 10.05 -0.54 -11.48
C SER A 682 10.93 -0.83 -10.26
N GLN A 683 12.26 -0.83 -10.42
CA GLN A 683 13.24 -1.03 -9.36
C GLN A 683 13.34 0.15 -8.38
N LYS A 684 12.85 1.34 -8.74
CA LYS A 684 12.96 2.58 -7.96
C LYS A 684 11.85 2.69 -6.93
N LEU A 685 12.12 2.32 -5.68
CA LEU A 685 11.20 2.51 -4.56
C LEU A 685 11.11 3.99 -4.18
N LYS A 686 9.88 4.53 -4.19
CA LYS A 686 9.59 5.90 -3.76
C LYS A 686 8.80 5.84 -2.46
N TYR A 687 9.11 6.73 -1.54
CA TYR A 687 8.48 6.72 -0.23
C TYR A 687 8.26 8.12 0.35
N HIS A 688 7.23 8.19 1.17
CA HIS A 688 6.92 9.31 2.04
C HIS A 688 7.36 9.01 3.46
N ILE A 689 7.86 10.01 4.18
CA ILE A 689 8.11 9.93 5.62
C ILE A 689 7.14 10.87 6.34
N GLN A 690 6.60 10.40 7.45
CA GLN A 690 6.03 11.23 8.49
C GLN A 690 6.83 11.03 9.78
N THR A 691 7.14 12.11 10.48
CA THR A 691 7.77 12.02 11.80
C THR A 691 6.85 11.29 12.78
N SER A 692 7.42 10.55 13.73
CA SER A 692 6.62 9.68 14.61
C SER A 692 5.71 10.46 15.55
N GLY A 693 4.42 10.16 15.53
CA GLY A 693 3.44 10.65 16.48
C GLY A 693 3.67 10.12 17.90
N ARG A 694 4.20 8.89 18.03
CA ARG A 694 4.56 8.28 19.31
C ARG A 694 5.66 9.03 20.06
N SER A 695 6.44 9.84 19.36
CA SER A 695 7.49 10.68 19.96
C SER A 695 6.95 12.00 20.52
N LEU A 696 5.68 12.32 20.29
CA LEU A 696 5.05 13.54 20.81
C LEU A 696 4.44 13.26 22.18
N HIS A 697 4.80 14.10 23.13
CA HIS A 697 4.35 13.99 24.51
C HIS A 697 3.58 15.23 24.92
N ALA A 698 2.55 15.05 25.77
CA ALA A 698 1.72 16.14 26.28
C ALA A 698 2.46 16.97 27.35
N GLN A 699 3.45 16.34 28.03
CA GLN A 699 4.33 17.04 28.99
C GLN A 699 5.46 17.73 28.23
N GLU A 700 5.85 18.90 28.65
CA GLU A 700 6.92 19.73 28.05
C GLU A 700 6.76 19.79 26.52
N ILE A 701 5.56 20.10 26.09
CA ILE A 701 5.09 20.05 24.72
C ILE A 701 5.99 20.78 23.71
N ALA A 702 6.71 21.83 24.17
CA ALA A 702 7.66 22.58 23.33
C ALA A 702 8.86 21.74 22.88
N PHE A 703 9.22 20.67 23.62
CA PHE A 703 10.33 19.79 23.24
C PHE A 703 9.98 18.90 22.05
N ASN A 704 8.70 18.78 21.70
CA ASN A 704 8.25 17.99 20.56
C ASN A 704 8.80 18.54 19.24
N ASP A 705 8.93 19.86 19.06
CA ASP A 705 9.54 20.46 17.87
C ASP A 705 11.00 20.02 17.68
N ILE A 706 11.74 19.84 18.79
CA ILE A 706 13.14 19.37 18.74
C ILE A 706 13.18 17.92 18.25
N ARG A 707 12.33 17.05 18.80
CA ARG A 707 12.22 15.65 18.37
C ARG A 707 11.84 15.54 16.90
N THR A 708 10.82 16.30 16.50
CA THR A 708 10.35 16.35 15.10
C THR A 708 11.45 16.85 14.16
N THR A 709 12.28 17.81 14.58
CA THR A 709 13.39 18.33 13.77
C THR A 709 14.46 17.25 13.51
N LEU A 710 14.84 16.47 14.54
CA LEU A 710 15.83 15.41 14.41
C LEU A 710 15.33 14.28 13.49
N GLN A 711 14.05 13.90 13.64
CA GLN A 711 13.41 12.90 12.78
C GLN A 711 13.31 13.36 11.32
N ALA A 712 12.99 14.63 11.11
CA ALA A 712 12.95 15.23 9.78
C ALA A 712 14.34 15.29 9.13
N LEU A 713 15.37 15.51 9.93
CA LEU A 713 16.76 15.51 9.46
C LEU A 713 17.16 14.13 8.91
N TYR A 714 16.85 13.05 9.63
CA TYR A 714 17.06 11.69 9.14
C TYR A 714 16.38 11.45 7.79
N ALA A 715 15.12 11.86 7.66
CA ALA A 715 14.35 11.70 6.42
C ALA A 715 14.97 12.44 5.23
N ILE A 716 15.41 13.70 5.44
CA ILE A 716 16.00 14.52 4.39
C ILE A 716 17.39 13.99 3.99
N TYR A 717 18.21 13.57 4.95
CA TYR A 717 19.54 13.02 4.69
C TYR A 717 19.47 11.65 3.99
N ASP A 718 18.41 10.87 4.22
CA ASP A 718 18.15 9.59 3.52
C ASP A 718 17.39 9.76 2.18
N ASN A 719 17.29 10.98 1.67
CA ASN A 719 16.64 11.26 0.37
C ASN A 719 15.20 10.74 0.25
N CYS A 720 14.35 10.97 1.26
CA CYS A 720 12.92 10.71 1.16
C CYS A 720 12.30 11.53 0.00
N ASN A 721 11.29 10.97 -0.66
CA ASN A 721 10.64 11.65 -1.78
C ASN A 721 9.63 12.72 -1.35
N SER A 722 9.07 12.58 -0.17
CA SER A 722 8.24 13.60 0.49
C SER A 722 8.26 13.42 2.00
N LEU A 723 8.05 14.51 2.73
CA LEU A 723 8.14 14.59 4.18
C LEU A 723 6.94 15.34 4.75
N HIS A 724 6.35 14.80 5.80
CA HIS A 724 5.46 15.50 6.71
C HIS A 724 6.09 15.57 8.11
N THR A 725 6.04 16.73 8.71
CA THR A 725 6.46 16.98 10.09
C THR A 725 5.23 17.20 10.97
N ASN A 726 5.10 16.43 12.04
CA ASN A 726 4.00 16.58 12.98
C ASN A 726 4.12 17.91 13.74
N ALA A 727 3.00 18.53 14.00
CA ALA A 727 2.95 19.72 14.82
C ALA A 727 3.15 19.37 16.31
N TYR A 728 3.80 20.24 17.06
CA TYR A 728 4.15 19.98 18.47
C TYR A 728 2.93 19.75 19.37
N ASP A 729 1.78 20.33 19.04
CA ASP A 729 0.53 20.25 19.80
C ASP A 729 -0.37 19.06 19.38
N GLU A 730 0.04 18.27 18.40
CA GLU A 730 -0.71 17.09 17.93
C GLU A 730 -0.90 16.04 19.03
N ALA A 731 -0.02 16.04 20.05
CA ALA A 731 -0.17 15.18 21.22
C ALA A 731 -1.45 15.47 22.05
N ILE A 732 -2.08 16.64 21.90
CA ILE A 732 -3.21 17.08 22.72
C ILE A 732 -4.40 17.63 21.94
N THR A 733 -4.24 18.05 20.68
CA THR A 733 -5.31 18.62 19.86
C THR A 733 -5.06 18.44 18.35
N THR A 734 -6.06 18.69 17.54
CA THR A 734 -5.86 18.92 16.11
C THR A 734 -5.02 20.20 15.94
N PRO A 735 -3.96 20.16 15.09
CA PRO A 735 -3.01 21.27 14.99
C PRO A 735 -3.63 22.63 14.67
N THR A 736 -3.16 23.66 15.34
CA THR A 736 -3.54 25.05 15.12
C THR A 736 -2.87 25.62 13.85
N GLU A 737 -3.24 26.82 13.41
CA GLU A 737 -2.55 27.49 12.28
C GLU A 737 -1.09 27.81 12.62
N GLU A 738 -0.80 28.18 13.86
CA GLU A 738 0.56 28.48 14.33
C GLU A 738 1.42 27.19 14.34
N SER A 739 0.92 26.13 14.95
CA SER A 739 1.67 24.89 15.10
C SER A 739 1.96 24.22 13.76
N VAL A 740 1.00 24.23 12.82
CA VAL A 740 1.21 23.75 11.43
C VAL A 740 2.27 24.59 10.72
N ARG A 741 2.25 25.91 10.89
CA ARG A 741 3.28 26.79 10.31
C ARG A 741 4.67 26.49 10.88
N ARG A 742 4.79 26.25 12.18
CA ARG A 742 6.04 25.86 12.84
C ARG A 742 6.55 24.51 12.32
N ALA A 743 5.64 23.51 12.21
CA ALA A 743 5.98 22.20 11.66
C ALA A 743 6.48 22.27 10.22
N LEU A 744 5.87 23.12 9.37
CA LEU A 744 6.36 23.37 8.02
C LEU A 744 7.71 24.11 8.03
N ALA A 745 7.90 25.06 8.95
CA ALA A 745 9.15 25.79 9.10
C ALA A 745 10.34 24.86 9.41
N ILE A 746 10.14 23.78 10.17
CA ILE A 746 11.20 22.77 10.42
C ILE A 746 11.76 22.25 9.09
N GLN A 747 10.90 21.85 8.15
CA GLN A 747 11.34 21.35 6.84
C GLN A 747 12.05 22.43 6.04
N LEU A 748 11.52 23.64 6.01
CA LEU A 748 12.09 24.76 5.25
C LEU A 748 13.45 25.19 5.82
N ILE A 749 13.63 25.21 7.14
CA ILE A 749 14.91 25.49 7.81
C ILE A 749 15.95 24.45 7.40
N ILE A 750 15.62 23.16 7.49
CA ILE A 750 16.55 22.09 7.11
C ILE A 750 16.93 22.19 5.62
N ASN A 751 15.95 22.42 4.73
CA ASN A 751 16.23 22.45 3.30
C ASN A 751 16.95 23.72 2.83
N ASN A 752 16.67 24.89 3.44
CA ASN A 752 17.15 26.16 2.93
C ASN A 752 18.30 26.76 3.75
N GLU A 753 18.33 26.55 5.07
CA GLU A 753 19.32 27.14 5.96
C GLU A 753 20.45 26.17 6.33
N LEU A 754 20.16 24.87 6.47
CA LEU A 754 21.17 23.86 6.79
C LEU A 754 21.98 23.47 5.54
N GLY A 755 23.19 24.01 5.43
CA GLY A 755 24.01 23.87 4.22
C GLY A 755 24.29 22.42 3.78
N LEU A 756 24.43 21.47 4.71
CA LEU A 756 24.70 20.06 4.41
C LEU A 756 23.49 19.35 3.75
N ALA A 757 22.28 19.83 3.95
CA ALA A 757 21.08 19.29 3.31
C ALA A 757 21.05 19.52 1.79
N ARG A 758 21.93 20.37 1.27
CA ARG A 758 22.12 20.58 -0.18
C ARG A 758 22.99 19.52 -0.85
N ASN A 759 23.64 18.65 -0.04
CA ASN A 759 24.34 17.47 -0.56
C ASN A 759 23.34 16.33 -0.78
N GLU A 760 23.54 15.55 -1.83
CA GLU A 760 22.63 14.47 -2.22
C GLU A 760 22.93 13.14 -1.54
N ASN A 761 24.12 13.00 -0.95
CA ASN A 761 24.55 11.77 -0.26
C ASN A 761 25.30 12.06 1.06
N PRO A 762 24.73 12.87 1.97
CA PRO A 762 25.45 13.36 3.14
C PRO A 762 25.82 12.26 4.16
N ILE A 763 25.07 11.17 4.22
CA ILE A 763 25.32 10.05 5.16
C ILE A 763 26.10 8.89 4.53
N GLN A 764 26.29 8.89 3.21
CA GLN A 764 26.98 7.83 2.48
C GLN A 764 28.49 7.86 2.80
N GLY A 765 29.11 6.70 3.03
CA GLY A 765 30.52 6.58 3.40
C GLY A 765 30.80 6.71 4.90
N ALA A 766 29.78 6.89 5.73
CA ALA A 766 29.91 6.80 7.17
C ALA A 766 29.88 5.32 7.60
N PHE A 767 30.92 4.82 8.25
CA PHE A 767 31.05 3.42 8.64
C PHE A 767 29.83 2.88 9.40
N ILE A 768 29.31 3.65 10.36
CA ILE A 768 28.13 3.24 11.14
C ILE A 768 26.88 3.15 10.28
N ILE A 769 26.71 4.02 9.28
CA ILE A 769 25.55 3.98 8.38
C ILE A 769 25.61 2.74 7.47
N GLU A 770 26.79 2.38 6.99
CA GLU A 770 26.98 1.20 6.15
C GLU A 770 26.73 -0.09 6.97
N GLU A 771 27.30 -0.17 8.17
CA GLU A 771 27.08 -1.29 9.10
C GLU A 771 25.61 -1.44 9.49
N LEU A 772 24.93 -0.34 9.88
CA LEU A 772 23.49 -0.37 10.17
C LEU A 772 22.65 -0.79 8.97
N THR A 773 23.03 -0.36 7.77
CA THR A 773 22.33 -0.74 6.55
C THR A 773 22.33 -2.25 6.36
N ASP A 774 23.48 -2.89 6.57
CA ASP A 774 23.62 -4.34 6.45
C ASP A 774 22.91 -5.10 7.58
N LEU A 775 23.06 -4.64 8.83
CA LEU A 775 22.36 -5.24 9.99
C LEU A 775 20.84 -5.17 9.86
N VAL A 776 20.30 -4.04 9.41
CA VAL A 776 18.86 -3.87 9.23
C VAL A 776 18.36 -4.72 8.06
N GLU A 777 19.11 -4.79 6.95
CA GLU A 777 18.73 -5.67 5.82
C GLU A 777 18.69 -7.14 6.25
N GLU A 778 19.70 -7.62 6.98
CA GLU A 778 19.75 -8.99 7.51
C GLU A 778 18.55 -9.28 8.42
N ALA A 779 18.24 -8.37 9.34
CA ALA A 779 17.09 -8.51 10.24
C ALA A 779 15.76 -8.58 9.48
N VAL A 780 15.58 -7.76 8.44
CA VAL A 780 14.38 -7.79 7.57
C VAL A 780 14.29 -9.10 6.80
N MET A 781 15.42 -9.61 6.27
CA MET A 781 15.43 -10.89 5.55
C MET A 781 15.07 -12.06 6.46
N LYS A 782 15.50 -12.04 7.72
CA LYS A 782 15.11 -13.02 8.73
C LYS A 782 13.61 -12.97 8.99
N GLU A 783 13.05 -11.79 9.10
CA GLU A 783 11.61 -11.61 9.30
C GLU A 783 10.80 -12.08 8.07
N PHE A 784 11.29 -11.85 6.86
CA PHE A 784 10.66 -12.37 5.63
C PHE A 784 10.56 -13.90 5.65
N ARG A 785 11.57 -14.60 6.13
CA ARG A 785 11.54 -16.06 6.30
C ARG A 785 10.48 -16.48 7.31
N SER A 786 10.44 -15.77 8.46
CA SER A 786 9.44 -16.04 9.51
C SER A 786 8.00 -15.88 9.01
N ILE A 787 7.73 -14.88 8.20
CA ILE A 787 6.41 -14.66 7.57
C ILE A 787 6.14 -15.75 6.52
N SER A 788 7.15 -16.11 5.71
CA SER A 788 7.03 -17.12 4.65
C SER A 788 6.68 -18.51 5.21
N GLU A 789 7.32 -18.90 6.33
CA GLU A 789 7.04 -20.15 7.05
C GLU A 789 5.58 -20.25 7.55
N ARG A 790 4.93 -19.12 7.74
CA ARG A 790 3.54 -19.01 8.17
C ARG A 790 2.53 -18.95 7.02
N GLY A 791 2.98 -19.18 5.79
CA GLY A 791 2.13 -19.13 4.59
C GLY A 791 2.09 -17.77 3.92
N GLY A 792 3.16 -16.98 4.03
CA GLY A 792 3.22 -15.62 3.51
C GLY A 792 2.45 -14.63 4.40
N VAL A 793 2.26 -13.40 3.89
CA VAL A 793 1.59 -12.34 4.68
C VAL A 793 0.17 -12.73 5.08
N LEU A 794 -0.63 -13.25 4.15
CA LEU A 794 -2.02 -13.62 4.41
C LEU A 794 -2.11 -14.77 5.43
N GLY A 795 -1.30 -15.81 5.28
CA GLY A 795 -1.25 -16.91 6.24
C GLY A 795 -0.76 -16.49 7.63
N ALA A 796 0.18 -15.55 7.70
CA ALA A 796 0.64 -14.98 8.96
C ALA A 796 -0.43 -14.09 9.62
N MET A 797 -1.21 -13.34 8.84
CA MET A 797 -2.35 -12.55 9.33
C MET A 797 -3.44 -13.43 9.94
N GLU A 798 -3.79 -14.54 9.31
CA GLU A 798 -4.76 -15.50 9.85
C GLU A 798 -4.35 -16.08 11.21
N ARG A 799 -3.03 -16.21 11.43
CA ARG A 799 -2.44 -16.65 12.70
C ARG A 799 -2.19 -15.50 13.68
N MET A 800 -2.64 -14.30 13.36
CA MET A 800 -2.45 -13.07 14.16
C MET A 800 -0.97 -12.72 14.43
N TYR A 801 -0.04 -13.23 13.60
CA TYR A 801 1.39 -13.11 13.85
C TYR A 801 1.87 -11.66 13.89
N GLN A 802 1.60 -10.87 12.84
CA GLN A 802 2.05 -9.47 12.77
C GLN A 802 1.48 -8.66 13.92
N ARG A 803 0.20 -8.86 14.24
CA ARG A 803 -0.48 -8.15 15.32
C ARG A 803 0.12 -8.48 16.67
N SER A 804 0.29 -9.76 16.99
CA SER A 804 0.89 -10.18 18.26
C SER A 804 2.27 -9.59 18.43
N LYS A 805 3.09 -9.61 17.36
CA LYS A 805 4.42 -9.04 17.38
C LYS A 805 4.41 -7.52 17.62
N VAL A 806 3.53 -6.78 16.94
CA VAL A 806 3.36 -5.33 17.15
C VAL A 806 2.96 -5.03 18.59
N GLN A 807 2.06 -5.84 19.19
CA GLN A 807 1.63 -5.67 20.57
C GLN A 807 2.75 -5.98 21.58
N GLU A 808 3.53 -7.02 21.36
CA GLU A 808 4.68 -7.37 22.20
C GLU A 808 5.75 -6.26 22.16
N GLU A 809 6.07 -5.74 21.00
CA GLU A 809 7.02 -4.66 20.82
C GLU A 809 6.52 -3.36 21.45
N SER A 810 5.23 -3.05 21.30
CA SER A 810 4.59 -1.91 21.96
C SER A 810 4.68 -2.00 23.48
N MET A 811 4.38 -3.17 24.04
CA MET A 811 4.48 -3.42 25.48
C MET A 811 5.92 -3.22 25.96
N TYR A 812 6.91 -3.73 25.23
CA TYR A 812 8.32 -3.57 25.56
C TYR A 812 8.72 -2.08 25.63
N TYR A 813 8.34 -1.26 24.67
CA TYR A 813 8.58 0.18 24.70
C TYR A 813 7.88 0.88 25.88
N GLU A 814 6.64 0.54 26.16
CA GLU A 814 5.88 1.16 27.27
C GLU A 814 6.48 0.78 28.62
N MET A 815 6.96 -0.47 28.80
CA MET A 815 7.67 -0.88 30.01
C MET A 815 8.94 -0.07 30.22
N GLN A 816 9.76 0.11 29.18
CA GLN A 816 10.99 0.90 29.27
C GLN A 816 10.75 2.38 29.54
N LYS A 817 9.67 2.96 29.03
CA LYS A 817 9.26 4.32 29.35
C LYS A 817 8.83 4.45 30.81
N HIS A 818 8.12 3.43 31.31
CA HIS A 818 7.58 3.42 32.68
C HIS A 818 8.70 3.25 33.72
N ASP A 819 9.65 2.35 33.49
CA ASP A 819 10.76 2.11 34.42
C ASP A 819 11.92 3.10 34.25
N GLY A 820 11.88 3.96 33.22
CA GLY A 820 12.90 4.97 32.96
C GLY A 820 14.16 4.46 32.26
N SER A 821 14.22 3.19 31.88
CA SER A 821 15.35 2.64 31.10
C SER A 821 15.44 3.23 29.70
N LEU A 822 14.31 3.70 29.15
CA LEU A 822 14.27 4.56 27.97
C LEU A 822 14.08 6.03 28.44
N PRO A 823 15.14 6.85 28.47
CA PRO A 823 15.05 8.22 28.94
C PRO A 823 14.27 9.10 27.96
N LEU A 824 13.22 9.77 28.45
CA LEU A 824 12.43 10.74 27.70
C LEU A 824 12.48 12.10 28.42
N ILE A 825 13.19 13.04 27.81
CA ILE A 825 13.43 14.36 28.37
C ILE A 825 12.11 15.12 28.57
N GLY A 826 11.90 15.63 29.79
CA GLY A 826 10.67 16.32 30.19
C GLY A 826 9.46 15.40 30.47
N VAL A 827 9.63 14.06 30.30
CA VAL A 827 8.56 13.07 30.54
C VAL A 827 8.86 12.17 31.73
N ASN A 828 10.00 11.47 31.71
CA ASN A 828 10.50 10.63 32.80
C ASN A 828 11.91 11.01 33.25
N THR A 829 12.61 11.88 32.49
CA THR A 829 13.99 12.32 32.75
C THR A 829 14.07 13.83 32.57
N PHE A 830 14.93 14.52 33.30
CA PHE A 830 15.09 15.98 33.25
C PHE A 830 13.76 16.73 33.41
N LEU A 831 13.03 16.39 34.46
CA LEU A 831 11.75 17.01 34.77
C LEU A 831 11.94 18.45 35.32
N ASP A 832 10.96 19.34 35.06
CA ASP A 832 10.91 20.65 35.67
C ASP A 832 10.75 20.50 37.20
N PRO A 833 11.62 21.11 38.03
CA PRO A 833 11.48 21.08 39.50
C PRO A 833 10.14 21.61 40.01
N LYS A 834 9.45 22.42 39.22
CA LYS A 834 8.12 22.97 39.55
C LYS A 834 6.97 22.04 39.13
N GLY A 835 7.31 20.89 38.60
CA GLY A 835 6.39 19.96 37.93
C GLY A 835 6.29 20.25 36.43
N SER A 836 6.05 19.19 35.63
CA SER A 836 5.82 19.29 34.19
C SER A 836 4.32 19.06 33.91
N PRO A 837 3.45 20.06 34.10
CA PRO A 837 2.04 19.89 33.93
C PRO A 837 1.72 19.64 32.46
N THR A 838 0.73 18.80 32.20
CA THR A 838 0.13 18.71 30.88
C THR A 838 -0.53 20.05 30.55
N VAL A 839 -0.13 20.61 29.41
CA VAL A 839 -0.74 21.87 28.93
C VAL A 839 -2.16 21.58 28.51
N ILE A 840 -3.14 22.26 29.13
CA ILE A 840 -4.52 22.23 28.68
C ILE A 840 -4.61 23.20 27.49
N PRO A 841 -4.98 22.76 26.29
CA PRO A 841 -5.07 23.64 25.15
C PRO A 841 -6.15 24.70 25.40
N GLN A 842 -5.85 25.96 25.09
CA GLN A 842 -6.81 27.06 25.17
C GLN A 842 -7.97 26.87 24.19
N GLU A 843 -7.69 26.21 23.06
CA GLU A 843 -8.66 25.91 22.04
C GLU A 843 -8.49 24.44 21.57
N VAL A 844 -9.58 23.68 21.61
CA VAL A 844 -9.63 22.34 21.00
C VAL A 844 -10.32 22.49 19.65
N ILE A 845 -9.59 22.29 18.58
CA ILE A 845 -10.12 22.41 17.22
C ILE A 845 -11.08 21.26 16.93
N ARG A 846 -12.36 21.60 16.86
CA ARG A 846 -13.45 20.66 16.50
C ARG A 846 -14.34 21.28 15.43
N SER A 847 -15.09 20.44 14.73
CA SER A 847 -16.15 20.91 13.83
C SER A 847 -17.29 21.55 14.64
N THR A 848 -17.83 22.67 14.13
CA THR A 848 -18.95 23.35 14.77
C THR A 848 -20.27 22.61 14.49
N LYS A 849 -21.31 22.95 15.28
CA LYS A 849 -22.65 22.43 15.04
C LYS A 849 -23.14 22.78 13.63
N GLU A 850 -22.92 24.05 13.23
CA GLU A 850 -23.31 24.56 11.92
C GLU A 850 -22.63 23.81 10.77
N GLU A 851 -21.33 23.44 10.92
CA GLU A 851 -20.59 22.64 9.93
C GLU A 851 -21.17 21.23 9.80
N LYS A 852 -21.53 20.60 10.93
CA LYS A 852 -22.15 19.26 10.94
C LYS A 852 -23.53 19.26 10.32
N ASP A 853 -24.38 20.19 10.72
CA ASP A 853 -25.75 20.32 10.20
C ASP A 853 -25.71 20.66 8.69
N PHE A 854 -24.76 21.48 8.26
CA PHE A 854 -24.54 21.78 6.85
C PHE A 854 -24.09 20.54 6.04
N ALA A 855 -23.21 19.72 6.58
CA ALA A 855 -22.80 18.47 5.93
C ALA A 855 -24.00 17.53 5.71
N ILE A 856 -24.83 17.33 6.73
CA ILE A 856 -26.04 16.48 6.64
C ILE A 856 -27.05 17.08 5.67
N SER A 857 -27.31 18.39 5.72
CA SER A 857 -28.28 19.04 4.82
C SER A 857 -27.81 19.00 3.35
N SER A 858 -26.52 19.19 3.10
CA SER A 858 -25.91 19.10 1.77
C SER A 858 -26.02 17.69 1.20
N LEU A 859 -25.78 16.68 2.02
CA LEU A 859 -25.93 15.28 1.66
C LEU A 859 -27.39 14.94 1.31
N ASN A 860 -28.35 15.38 2.10
CA ASN A 860 -29.78 15.15 1.84
C ASN A 860 -30.22 15.82 0.52
N ALA A 861 -29.71 17.01 0.23
CA ALA A 861 -29.94 17.68 -1.05
C ALA A 861 -29.32 16.92 -2.23
N PHE A 862 -28.13 16.35 -2.04
CA PHE A 862 -27.45 15.48 -3.03
C PHE A 862 -28.27 14.21 -3.29
N HIS A 863 -28.74 13.51 -2.27
CA HIS A 863 -29.58 12.32 -2.39
C HIS A 863 -30.89 12.64 -3.14
N LYS A 864 -31.57 13.73 -2.76
CA LYS A 864 -32.79 14.15 -3.43
C LYS A 864 -32.58 14.46 -4.91
N ARG A 865 -31.45 15.11 -5.26
CA ARG A 865 -31.08 15.44 -6.64
C ARG A 865 -30.89 14.20 -7.51
N ASN A 866 -30.30 13.16 -6.95
CA ASN A 866 -29.79 12.00 -7.67
C ASN A 866 -30.61 10.72 -7.44
N GLU A 867 -31.77 10.76 -6.78
CA GLU A 867 -32.49 9.58 -6.27
C GLU A 867 -32.68 8.48 -7.34
N SER A 868 -33.15 8.82 -8.52
CA SER A 868 -33.40 7.84 -9.58
C SER A 868 -32.11 7.33 -10.22
N ALA A 869 -31.13 8.21 -10.42
CA ALA A 869 -29.84 7.86 -11.03
C ALA A 869 -29.00 7.00 -10.08
N ALA A 870 -29.03 7.31 -8.77
CA ALA A 870 -28.33 6.54 -7.75
C ALA A 870 -28.84 5.10 -7.67
N LYS A 871 -30.14 4.87 -7.68
CA LYS A 871 -30.72 3.51 -7.68
C LYS A 871 -30.21 2.65 -8.84
N ILE A 872 -30.11 3.24 -10.04
CA ILE A 872 -29.60 2.55 -11.23
C ILE A 872 -28.09 2.28 -11.09
N ALA A 873 -27.33 3.26 -10.65
CA ALA A 873 -25.88 3.14 -10.50
C ALA A 873 -25.49 2.11 -9.43
N LEU A 874 -26.17 2.09 -8.28
CA LEU A 874 -25.96 1.09 -7.21
C LEU A 874 -26.30 -0.32 -7.65
N ALA A 875 -27.44 -0.52 -8.33
CA ALA A 875 -27.81 -1.82 -8.90
C ALA A 875 -26.78 -2.31 -9.93
N ASN A 876 -26.24 -1.40 -10.76
CA ASN A 876 -25.18 -1.75 -11.69
C ASN A 876 -23.87 -2.12 -10.97
N LEU A 877 -23.50 -1.38 -9.92
CA LEU A 877 -22.32 -1.66 -9.11
C LEU A 877 -22.40 -3.06 -8.50
N GLN A 878 -23.54 -3.43 -7.94
CA GLN A 878 -23.77 -4.77 -7.39
C GLN A 878 -23.68 -5.85 -8.47
N LYS A 879 -24.31 -5.63 -9.63
CA LYS A 879 -24.24 -6.54 -10.77
C LYS A 879 -22.80 -6.76 -11.25
N VAL A 880 -22.00 -5.70 -11.35
CA VAL A 880 -20.58 -5.78 -11.74
C VAL A 880 -19.78 -6.54 -10.68
N ALA A 881 -20.07 -6.33 -9.39
CA ALA A 881 -19.45 -7.07 -8.30
C ALA A 881 -19.69 -8.58 -8.40
N ILE A 882 -20.94 -8.98 -8.61
CA ILE A 882 -21.34 -10.39 -8.75
C ILE A 882 -20.74 -11.02 -10.01
N ALA A 883 -20.72 -10.29 -11.12
CA ALA A 883 -20.17 -10.75 -12.39
C ALA A 883 -18.63 -10.76 -12.47
N ASN A 884 -17.94 -10.44 -11.39
CA ASN A 884 -16.48 -10.30 -11.35
C ASN A 884 -15.90 -9.30 -12.38
N GLY A 885 -16.68 -8.26 -12.75
CA GLY A 885 -16.21 -7.16 -13.57
C GLY A 885 -15.31 -6.18 -12.80
N ASN A 886 -14.80 -5.15 -13.51
CA ASN A 886 -13.99 -4.11 -12.88
C ASN A 886 -14.88 -3.18 -12.03
N LEU A 887 -14.73 -3.28 -10.71
CA LEU A 887 -15.51 -2.49 -9.75
C LEU A 887 -15.16 -1.00 -9.80
N PHE A 888 -13.89 -0.66 -10.04
CA PHE A 888 -13.47 0.74 -10.02
C PHE A 888 -14.03 1.53 -11.21
N GLU A 889 -14.11 0.92 -12.38
CA GLU A 889 -14.78 1.52 -13.53
C GLU A 889 -16.25 1.85 -13.23
N SER A 890 -16.96 0.92 -12.57
CA SER A 890 -18.34 1.15 -12.12
C SER A 890 -18.45 2.19 -11.02
N LEU A 891 -17.46 2.25 -10.10
CA LEU A 891 -17.40 3.27 -9.05
C LEU A 891 -17.15 4.68 -9.62
N MET A 892 -16.37 4.83 -10.68
CA MET A 892 -16.17 6.11 -11.35
C MET A 892 -17.50 6.73 -11.84
N GLU A 893 -18.43 5.90 -12.32
CA GLU A 893 -19.76 6.37 -12.74
C GLU A 893 -20.71 6.56 -11.54
N ALA A 894 -20.69 5.62 -10.58
CA ALA A 894 -21.54 5.71 -9.39
C ALA A 894 -21.20 6.95 -8.53
N ALA A 895 -19.92 7.30 -8.42
CA ALA A 895 -19.44 8.45 -7.65
C ALA A 895 -20.02 9.80 -8.12
N LYS A 896 -20.47 9.91 -9.37
CA LYS A 896 -21.11 11.12 -9.89
C LYS A 896 -22.49 11.39 -9.24
N VAL A 897 -23.19 10.34 -8.80
CA VAL A 897 -24.59 10.38 -8.39
C VAL A 897 -24.89 9.71 -7.04
N CYS A 898 -23.95 8.95 -6.48
CA CYS A 898 -24.07 8.24 -5.21
C CYS A 898 -23.17 8.85 -4.15
N SER A 899 -23.63 8.83 -2.90
CA SER A 899 -22.78 9.17 -1.76
C SER A 899 -21.88 8.02 -1.33
N LEU A 900 -20.89 8.31 -0.50
CA LEU A 900 -19.95 7.33 0.05
C LEU A 900 -20.68 6.18 0.75
N GLY A 901 -21.58 6.52 1.71
CA GLY A 901 -22.34 5.50 2.45
C GLY A 901 -23.24 4.64 1.56
N GLN A 902 -23.88 5.24 0.53
CA GLN A 902 -24.68 4.44 -0.41
C GLN A 902 -23.86 3.43 -1.19
N MET A 903 -22.66 3.81 -1.65
CA MET A 903 -21.76 2.89 -2.36
C MET A 903 -21.21 1.82 -1.42
N SER A 904 -20.84 2.18 -0.19
CA SER A 904 -20.38 1.24 0.82
C SER A 904 -21.45 0.21 1.17
N GLU A 905 -22.68 0.64 1.43
CA GLU A 905 -23.81 -0.23 1.74
C GLU A 905 -24.12 -1.19 0.61
N ALA A 906 -24.17 -0.69 -0.63
CA ALA A 906 -24.40 -1.54 -1.80
C ALA A 906 -23.33 -2.61 -1.99
N LEU A 907 -22.06 -2.28 -1.67
CA LEU A 907 -20.95 -3.24 -1.70
C LEU A 907 -21.00 -4.20 -0.50
N TYR A 908 -21.49 -3.76 0.67
CA TYR A 908 -21.69 -4.66 1.81
C TYR A 908 -22.72 -5.76 1.52
N GLU A 909 -23.76 -5.45 0.79
CA GLU A 909 -24.79 -6.42 0.41
C GLU A 909 -24.25 -7.53 -0.49
N VAL A 910 -23.25 -7.27 -1.33
CA VAL A 910 -22.67 -8.23 -2.28
C VAL A 910 -21.30 -8.77 -1.88
N GLY A 911 -20.54 -8.04 -1.06
CA GLY A 911 -19.21 -8.43 -0.57
C GLY A 911 -19.16 -8.79 0.92
N GLY A 912 -20.22 -8.46 1.65
CA GLY A 912 -20.29 -8.59 3.09
C GLY A 912 -19.50 -7.53 3.85
N GLN A 913 -20.14 -6.93 4.85
CA GLN A 913 -19.47 -6.02 5.78
C GLN A 913 -18.53 -6.82 6.68
N TYR A 914 -17.26 -6.45 6.71
CA TYR A 914 -16.30 -7.06 7.63
C TYR A 914 -16.66 -6.68 9.07
N ARG A 915 -16.92 -7.69 9.89
CA ARG A 915 -17.05 -7.53 11.35
C ARG A 915 -16.03 -8.46 11.98
N ARG A 916 -15.14 -7.90 12.74
CA ARG A 916 -14.17 -8.69 13.48
C ARG A 916 -14.87 -9.37 14.66
N ASN A 917 -14.67 -10.67 14.82
CA ASN A 917 -14.97 -11.34 16.08
C ASN A 917 -13.97 -10.84 17.12
N MET A 918 -14.41 -9.93 18.01
CA MET A 918 -13.64 -9.51 19.17
C MET A 918 -13.76 -10.53 20.30
#